data_59fd8f38d635e24ba35a675faa436fab
#
_entry.id   59fd8f38d635e24ba35a675faa436fab
#
_cell.length_a   1.000
_cell.length_b   1.000
_cell.length_c   1.000
_cell.angle_alpha   90.00
_cell.angle_beta   90.00
_cell.angle_gamma   90.00
#
_symmetry.space_group_name_H-M   'P 1'
#
loop_
_entity.id
_entity.type
_entity.pdbx_description
1 polymer ?
#
loop_
_entity_poly.entity_id
_entity_poly.type
_entity_poly.pdbx_seq_one_letter_code
_entity_poly.pdbx_strand_id
1 'polypeptide(L)'
;MKHRLLSLSVLCVLCLTALTLNAQSPKTEFRATWIATVTNIDWPRTKVTTTGNTTQINAQKNELIAILDALEAGNINAVCLQVRPMSDAFYPSNLSPWSEYLTGTRGKNPGYDPLAFAITEAHKRGIELHAWFNPFRYERTANSGYGNVDLRAAHPNWILDYNNGSFSGTILDPGLPEVRQYLKEVVGELIANYDIDGILADDYFYPYGGTTTEDAASLAVYKPSNMSDGDWRRQNVNQTIEGLYDTIQVLKPWVRFGMAPFGIWTTKSSVAQANGITLPQGITGSDAYTQLNCDPVAWIKNGYIDYISPQIYWPTTSSGQNYNKLCQWWGQQVCKHFSDMLPNGKKVHLFVSHNDYSDWVTLEEEGLQVDANRQYCPYDAPGSIFYNTTNYRSKGLATGIKTTKFQHKSLPPAMSWKSHPTLAAPTNIALNGTMLTWQHPTADRFSVYIIPNTIDATLAMSTSDYLVGMFYGKQADLTAYGTLADVTIAVRALDRYGNEHPAALLQIGEAPEPEPQVDGELSRVELWRKSSAQLSFMSTDANRSIVYYNGRLYVSDGLQYKYYVLNAATGALESTVSLPTQYHVWHNLRITEDGQMLLGNSATAAGTQTVYATAIGGGNPTSVASYTNSGFGRTDYFYPFGAYEQSGYLLMLSNVNHKALKMDYANGAMGSSRVISNDALPIGTSAKAIPRNATTFFASAAGVLPTLHNISTGAKTEGWTGSVKPTAVNVSGLGYFMLSGHEYLLVPADIYGGFNTYEITNGLPQAAEMLTTTTALGATSHQTFTVDFAVNVQGNDAYVYLLAPNNGIAAYKYTFTPSQGTALEQNEQLERPSKQLTPDGLIITVNGHTYTATGIQIK
;
A
#
# COMPACT_ATOMS: atom_id res chain seq x y z
N MET A 1 25.18 24.16 38.94
CA MET A 1 24.93 22.72 38.79
C MET A 1 23.45 22.36 38.56
N LYS A 2 22.49 22.99 39.20
CA LYS A 2 21.04 22.68 39.00
C LYS A 2 20.48 22.99 37.60
N HIS A 3 20.99 23.97 36.86
CA HIS A 3 20.53 24.29 35.50
C HIS A 3 21.11 23.38 34.39
N ARG A 4 22.19 22.62 34.64
CA ARG A 4 22.74 21.64 33.66
C ARG A 4 22.06 20.27 33.77
N LEU A 5 21.48 19.92 34.93
CA LEU A 5 20.73 18.68 35.10
C LEU A 5 19.29 18.79 34.52
N LEU A 6 18.68 20.00 34.49
CA LEU A 6 17.38 20.19 33.85
C LEU A 6 17.49 20.15 32.32
N SER A 7 18.58 20.64 31.76
CA SER A 7 18.81 20.57 30.30
C SER A 7 19.09 19.16 29.80
N LEU A 8 19.72 18.30 30.61
CA LEU A 8 19.98 16.91 30.25
C LEU A 8 18.71 16.03 30.35
N SER A 9 17.84 16.29 31.34
CA SER A 9 16.59 15.56 31.49
C SER A 9 15.55 15.93 30.42
N VAL A 10 15.52 17.19 29.97
CA VAL A 10 14.68 17.62 28.84
C VAL A 10 15.20 17.07 27.51
N LEU A 11 16.53 16.98 27.34
CA LEU A 11 17.13 16.37 26.15
C LEU A 11 16.91 14.85 26.11
N CYS A 12 16.94 14.15 27.24
CA CYS A 12 16.60 12.72 27.31
C CYS A 12 15.11 12.44 27.09
N VAL A 13 14.20 13.31 27.55
CA VAL A 13 12.76 13.16 27.28
C VAL A 13 12.45 13.47 25.81
N LEU A 14 13.11 14.45 25.21
CA LEU A 14 13.00 14.75 23.77
C LEU A 14 13.64 13.66 22.88
N CYS A 15 14.67 12.95 23.34
CA CYS A 15 15.23 11.80 22.64
C CYS A 15 14.38 10.52 22.78
N LEU A 16 13.57 10.40 23.83
CA LEU A 16 12.68 9.27 24.07
C LEU A 16 11.32 9.40 23.36
N THR A 17 10.93 10.60 22.92
CA THR A 17 9.72 10.82 22.11
C THR A 17 9.99 10.80 20.60
N ALA A 18 11.24 10.72 20.17
CA ALA A 18 11.64 10.69 18.74
C ALA A 18 11.74 9.26 18.16
N LEU A 19 11.25 8.24 18.85
CA LEU A 19 11.41 6.82 18.45
C LEU A 19 10.10 6.03 18.42
N THR A 20 8.98 6.66 17.99
CA THR A 20 7.82 5.89 17.53
C THR A 20 7.25 6.50 16.25
N LEU A 21 8.04 6.53 15.19
CA LEU A 21 7.48 6.47 13.84
C LEU A 21 6.92 5.07 13.67
N ASN A 22 5.69 4.85 14.13
CA ASN A 22 4.93 3.66 13.74
C ASN A 22 4.66 3.79 12.25
N ALA A 23 5.46 3.13 11.42
CA ALA A 23 5.16 3.00 9.99
C ALA A 23 3.76 2.39 9.86
N GLN A 24 2.85 3.14 9.24
CA GLN A 24 1.48 2.69 8.97
C GLN A 24 1.49 1.30 8.32
N SER A 25 0.57 0.43 8.72
CA SER A 25 0.42 -0.89 8.07
C SER A 25 0.17 -0.70 6.58
N PRO A 26 0.97 -1.31 5.68
CA PRO A 26 0.71 -1.22 4.24
C PRO A 26 -0.66 -1.79 3.88
N LYS A 27 -1.32 -1.22 2.86
CA LYS A 27 -2.58 -1.78 2.34
C LYS A 27 -2.38 -3.20 1.81
N THR A 28 -1.23 -3.46 1.18
CA THR A 28 -0.86 -4.78 0.67
C THR A 28 0.44 -5.24 1.33
N GLU A 29 0.41 -6.40 1.98
CA GLU A 29 1.56 -7.02 2.64
C GLU A 29 1.28 -8.51 2.82
N PHE A 30 2.20 -9.37 2.42
CA PHE A 30 2.09 -10.81 2.67
C PHE A 30 2.50 -11.13 4.11
N ARG A 31 1.56 -11.55 4.93
CA ARG A 31 1.74 -11.84 6.35
C ARG A 31 1.41 -13.30 6.59
N ALA A 32 2.43 -14.13 6.69
CA ALA A 32 2.22 -15.58 6.77
C ALA A 32 2.97 -16.24 7.92
N THR A 33 2.52 -17.45 8.29
CA THR A 33 3.28 -18.34 9.15
C THR A 33 3.40 -19.72 8.52
N TRP A 34 4.48 -20.45 8.86
CA TRP A 34 4.62 -21.85 8.52
C TRP A 34 3.89 -22.71 9.57
N ILE A 35 3.05 -23.63 9.11
CA ILE A 35 2.44 -24.67 9.94
C ILE A 35 3.13 -26.00 9.58
N ALA A 36 4.14 -26.37 10.35
CA ALA A 36 4.92 -27.55 10.15
C ALA A 36 4.21 -28.80 10.66
N THR A 37 4.03 -29.79 9.80
CA THR A 37 3.43 -31.09 10.14
C THR A 37 4.45 -32.19 10.40
N VAL A 38 5.66 -32.03 9.83
CA VAL A 38 6.77 -32.98 10.08
C VAL A 38 7.04 -33.08 11.58
N THR A 39 7.14 -34.29 12.10
CA THR A 39 7.32 -34.59 13.54
C THR A 39 6.26 -33.93 14.45
N ASN A 40 5.12 -33.53 13.88
CA ASN A 40 4.04 -32.86 14.61
C ASN A 40 4.49 -31.57 15.33
N ILE A 41 5.35 -30.77 14.69
CA ILE A 41 5.93 -29.54 15.28
C ILE A 41 4.80 -28.57 15.64
N ASP A 42 3.94 -28.23 14.67
CA ASP A 42 2.84 -27.30 14.88
C ASP A 42 1.47 -28.02 14.91
N TRP A 43 1.22 -28.92 13.95
CA TRP A 43 -0.03 -29.63 13.77
C TRP A 43 0.15 -30.94 12.98
N PRO A 44 -0.69 -31.98 13.23
CA PRO A 44 -1.57 -32.14 14.38
C PRO A 44 -0.79 -32.69 15.60
N ARG A 45 -1.18 -32.36 16.81
CA ARG A 45 -0.64 -32.94 18.04
C ARG A 45 -1.36 -34.22 18.40
N THR A 46 -2.66 -34.27 18.19
CA THR A 46 -3.48 -35.48 18.35
C THR A 46 -3.34 -36.38 17.12
N LYS A 47 -3.15 -37.67 17.28
CA LYS A 47 -3.11 -38.66 16.19
C LYS A 47 -4.43 -39.42 16.09
N VAL A 48 -4.96 -39.64 14.89
CA VAL A 48 -6.12 -40.44 14.61
C VAL A 48 -5.70 -41.93 14.54
N THR A 49 -5.51 -42.55 15.68
CA THR A 49 -5.00 -43.93 15.78
C THR A 49 -6.01 -44.97 15.31
N THR A 50 -7.28 -44.63 15.22
CA THR A 50 -8.35 -45.47 14.67
C THR A 50 -9.04 -44.70 13.54
N THR A 51 -9.02 -45.24 12.31
CA THR A 51 -9.65 -44.60 11.14
C THR A 51 -11.13 -44.27 11.42
N GLY A 52 -11.51 -43.03 11.15
CA GLY A 52 -12.86 -42.53 11.36
C GLY A 52 -13.22 -42.26 12.83
N ASN A 53 -12.28 -42.30 13.77
CA ASN A 53 -12.57 -41.95 15.16
C ASN A 53 -12.93 -40.47 15.29
N THR A 54 -14.19 -40.17 15.45
CA THR A 54 -14.74 -38.81 15.48
C THR A 54 -14.13 -37.92 16.55
N THR A 55 -13.86 -38.49 17.74
CA THR A 55 -13.26 -37.73 18.85
C THR A 55 -11.85 -37.27 18.49
N GLN A 56 -11.00 -38.16 17.93
CA GLN A 56 -9.65 -37.84 17.53
C GLN A 56 -9.60 -36.89 16.32
N ILE A 57 -10.51 -37.10 15.34
CA ILE A 57 -10.69 -36.22 14.19
C ILE A 57 -11.06 -34.80 14.66
N ASN A 58 -12.08 -34.70 15.53
CA ASN A 58 -12.46 -33.38 16.06
C ASN A 58 -11.38 -32.70 16.86
N ALA A 59 -10.56 -33.46 17.59
CA ALA A 59 -9.39 -32.89 18.28
C ALA A 59 -8.40 -32.27 17.28
N GLN A 60 -8.02 -32.99 16.22
CA GLN A 60 -7.16 -32.44 15.16
C GLN A 60 -7.75 -31.19 14.52
N LYS A 61 -9.05 -31.22 14.20
CA LYS A 61 -9.76 -30.07 13.63
C LYS A 61 -9.77 -28.86 14.57
N ASN A 62 -10.05 -29.07 15.84
CA ASN A 62 -10.08 -28.00 16.84
C ASN A 62 -8.68 -27.40 17.10
N GLU A 63 -7.61 -28.21 17.04
CA GLU A 63 -6.24 -27.74 17.09
C GLU A 63 -5.93 -26.76 15.95
N LEU A 64 -6.31 -27.10 14.72
CA LEU A 64 -6.11 -26.24 13.55
C LEU A 64 -6.97 -24.97 13.61
N ILE A 65 -8.23 -25.09 14.01
CA ILE A 65 -9.12 -23.94 14.24
C ILE A 65 -8.47 -22.96 15.22
N ALA A 66 -7.99 -23.45 16.38
CA ALA A 66 -7.34 -22.60 17.39
C ALA A 66 -6.03 -21.95 16.89
N ILE A 67 -5.33 -22.57 15.96
CA ILE A 67 -4.18 -21.97 15.27
C ILE A 67 -4.68 -20.83 14.39
N LEU A 68 -5.62 -21.09 13.50
CA LEU A 68 -6.12 -20.11 12.53
C LEU A 68 -6.81 -18.92 13.19
N ASP A 69 -7.57 -19.14 14.29
CA ASP A 69 -8.19 -18.07 15.09
C ASP A 69 -7.13 -17.13 15.66
N ALA A 70 -6.03 -17.68 16.20
CA ALA A 70 -4.94 -16.87 16.74
C ALA A 70 -4.20 -16.09 15.65
N LEU A 71 -4.07 -16.64 14.45
CA LEU A 71 -3.42 -15.99 13.31
C LEU A 71 -4.30 -14.88 12.73
N GLU A 72 -5.61 -15.12 12.59
CA GLU A 72 -6.57 -14.08 12.20
C GLU A 72 -6.55 -12.91 13.18
N ALA A 73 -6.59 -13.21 14.49
CA ALA A 73 -6.49 -12.22 15.54
C ALA A 73 -5.15 -11.43 15.48
N GLY A 74 -4.08 -12.01 14.95
CA GLY A 74 -2.78 -11.38 14.69
C GLY A 74 -2.69 -10.59 13.38
N ASN A 75 -3.78 -10.45 12.62
CA ASN A 75 -3.81 -9.84 11.28
C ASN A 75 -2.88 -10.55 10.26
N ILE A 76 -2.68 -11.87 10.42
CA ILE A 76 -2.07 -12.76 9.45
C ILE A 76 -3.09 -13.01 8.32
N ASN A 77 -2.63 -12.98 7.07
CA ASN A 77 -3.50 -13.13 5.89
C ASN A 77 -3.12 -14.33 5.00
N ALA A 78 -2.11 -15.10 5.38
CA ALA A 78 -1.74 -16.34 4.69
C ALA A 78 -1.13 -17.37 5.66
N VAL A 79 -1.24 -18.66 5.32
CA VAL A 79 -0.56 -19.75 6.01
C VAL A 79 0.13 -20.67 5.01
N CYS A 80 1.34 -21.13 5.36
CA CYS A 80 2.08 -22.14 4.61
C CYS A 80 1.94 -23.48 5.34
N LEU A 81 0.89 -24.25 5.01
CA LEU A 81 0.61 -25.53 5.64
C LEU A 81 1.40 -26.66 4.96
N GLN A 82 2.21 -27.37 5.73
CA GLN A 82 2.97 -28.51 5.22
C GLN A 82 2.07 -29.70 4.90
N VAL A 83 1.81 -29.91 3.61
CA VAL A 83 0.90 -30.96 3.11
C VAL A 83 1.61 -32.19 2.56
N ARG A 84 2.94 -32.06 2.31
CA ARG A 84 3.80 -33.17 1.83
C ARG A 84 5.18 -33.07 2.50
N PRO A 85 5.31 -33.54 3.75
CA PRO A 85 6.58 -33.44 4.49
C PRO A 85 7.65 -34.43 4.01
N MET A 86 7.30 -35.64 3.56
CA MET A 86 8.24 -36.70 3.22
C MET A 86 7.73 -37.68 2.14
N SER A 87 7.38 -37.17 0.95
CA SER A 87 6.74 -37.96 -0.11
C SER A 87 5.50 -38.73 0.34
N ASP A 88 4.79 -38.14 1.25
CA ASP A 88 3.51 -38.56 1.82
C ASP A 88 2.50 -37.42 1.68
N ALA A 89 1.24 -37.60 2.09
CA ALA A 89 0.21 -36.59 1.86
C ALA A 89 -0.68 -36.38 3.09
N PHE A 90 -1.09 -35.12 3.30
CA PHE A 90 -2.15 -34.70 4.21
C PHE A 90 -3.52 -34.56 3.50
N TYR A 91 -3.68 -35.28 2.40
CA TYR A 91 -4.89 -35.29 1.58
C TYR A 91 -5.01 -36.65 0.87
N PRO A 92 -6.20 -37.05 0.41
CA PRO A 92 -6.38 -38.23 -0.44
C PRO A 92 -5.54 -38.07 -1.72
N SER A 93 -4.60 -38.98 -1.94
CA SER A 93 -3.72 -38.98 -3.10
C SER A 93 -3.60 -40.40 -3.69
N ASN A 94 -3.54 -40.47 -5.02
CA ASN A 94 -3.24 -41.71 -5.73
C ASN A 94 -1.72 -41.93 -5.92
N LEU A 95 -0.92 -40.89 -5.66
CA LEU A 95 0.52 -40.83 -5.92
C LEU A 95 1.35 -40.90 -4.64
N SER A 96 0.75 -40.58 -3.48
CA SER A 96 1.47 -40.51 -2.21
C SER A 96 0.67 -41.20 -1.10
N PRO A 97 1.34 -41.93 -0.17
CA PRO A 97 0.65 -42.52 0.99
C PRO A 97 0.20 -41.43 1.98
N TRP A 98 -0.79 -41.72 2.80
CA TRP A 98 -1.13 -40.90 3.94
C TRP A 98 0.07 -40.72 4.88
N SER A 99 0.26 -39.49 5.37
CA SER A 99 1.34 -39.18 6.29
C SER A 99 1.15 -39.85 7.66
N GLU A 100 2.25 -40.40 8.20
CA GLU A 100 2.27 -40.98 9.55
C GLU A 100 1.94 -39.93 10.63
N TYR A 101 2.19 -38.65 10.35
CA TYR A 101 1.94 -37.59 11.32
C TYR A 101 0.46 -37.37 11.60
N LEU A 102 -0.44 -37.84 10.72
CA LEU A 102 -1.89 -37.82 10.94
C LEU A 102 -2.35 -38.91 11.90
N THR A 103 -1.78 -40.11 11.79
CA THR A 103 -2.35 -41.31 12.43
C THR A 103 -1.37 -42.06 13.32
N GLY A 104 -0.06 -41.74 13.23
CA GLY A 104 1.02 -42.52 13.81
C GLY A 104 1.48 -43.69 12.95
N THR A 105 0.87 -43.88 11.76
CA THR A 105 1.22 -44.96 10.83
C THR A 105 1.10 -44.46 9.40
N ARG A 106 2.20 -44.49 8.64
CA ARG A 106 2.20 -44.10 7.23
C ARG A 106 1.27 -45.00 6.40
N GLY A 107 0.59 -44.41 5.44
CA GLY A 107 -0.40 -45.08 4.59
C GLY A 107 -1.78 -45.26 5.24
N LYS A 108 -1.92 -44.99 6.53
CA LYS A 108 -3.20 -45.13 7.23
C LYS A 108 -4.09 -43.90 7.05
N ASN A 109 -5.28 -44.12 6.47
CA ASN A 109 -6.31 -43.11 6.28
C ASN A 109 -6.85 -42.58 7.61
N PRO A 110 -6.86 -41.28 7.91
CA PRO A 110 -7.45 -40.72 9.13
C PRO A 110 -8.98 -40.74 9.13
N GLY A 111 -9.62 -40.92 7.98
CA GLY A 111 -11.09 -40.95 7.86
C GLY A 111 -11.70 -39.57 7.59
N TYR A 112 -10.91 -38.60 7.19
CA TYR A 112 -11.36 -37.29 6.69
C TYR A 112 -10.29 -36.71 5.79
N ASP A 113 -10.60 -35.61 5.11
CA ASP A 113 -9.66 -34.84 4.28
C ASP A 113 -9.12 -33.65 5.06
N PRO A 114 -7.87 -33.73 5.60
CA PRO A 114 -7.27 -32.63 6.36
C PRO A 114 -7.02 -31.35 5.55
N LEU A 115 -6.65 -31.47 4.28
CA LEU A 115 -6.35 -30.30 3.44
C LEU A 115 -7.63 -29.56 3.03
N ALA A 116 -8.67 -30.28 2.59
CA ALA A 116 -9.97 -29.65 2.29
C ALA A 116 -10.53 -28.92 3.51
N PHE A 117 -10.40 -29.53 4.71
CA PHE A 117 -10.80 -28.90 5.96
C PHE A 117 -9.97 -27.63 6.25
N ALA A 118 -8.64 -27.68 6.07
CA ALA A 118 -7.74 -26.56 6.31
C ALA A 118 -8.04 -25.38 5.38
N ILE A 119 -8.25 -25.64 4.09
CA ILE A 119 -8.63 -24.61 3.11
C ILE A 119 -9.94 -23.93 3.53
N THR A 120 -10.96 -24.71 3.86
CA THR A 120 -12.26 -24.19 4.30
C THR A 120 -12.13 -23.28 5.52
N GLU A 121 -11.36 -23.69 6.53
CA GLU A 121 -11.22 -22.93 7.76
C GLU A 121 -10.31 -21.69 7.59
N ALA A 122 -9.29 -21.76 6.73
CA ALA A 122 -8.46 -20.59 6.39
C ALA A 122 -9.29 -19.55 5.62
N HIS A 123 -9.99 -19.96 4.56
CA HIS A 123 -10.82 -19.07 3.75
C HIS A 123 -11.96 -18.41 4.53
N LYS A 124 -12.58 -19.09 5.49
CA LYS A 124 -13.57 -18.47 6.41
C LYS A 124 -13.03 -17.26 7.16
N ARG A 125 -11.72 -17.18 7.37
CA ARG A 125 -11.01 -16.10 8.09
C ARG A 125 -10.33 -15.10 7.18
N GLY A 126 -10.53 -15.20 5.86
CA GLY A 126 -9.85 -14.37 4.88
C GLY A 126 -8.34 -14.65 4.80
N ILE A 127 -7.92 -15.87 5.11
CA ILE A 127 -6.51 -16.31 5.11
C ILE A 127 -6.26 -17.17 3.87
N GLU A 128 -5.27 -16.80 3.05
CA GLU A 128 -4.79 -17.63 1.95
C GLU A 128 -4.11 -18.90 2.49
N LEU A 129 -4.30 -20.04 1.82
CA LEU A 129 -3.58 -21.26 2.12
C LEU A 129 -2.60 -21.61 1.01
N HIS A 130 -1.31 -21.54 1.34
CA HIS A 130 -0.22 -22.03 0.51
C HIS A 130 0.16 -23.44 0.94
N ALA A 131 0.06 -24.39 0.04
CA ALA A 131 0.46 -25.76 0.29
C ALA A 131 2.00 -25.85 0.35
N TRP A 132 2.54 -26.12 1.53
CA TRP A 132 3.96 -26.34 1.69
C TRP A 132 4.31 -27.75 1.29
N PHE A 133 5.16 -27.85 0.30
CA PHE A 133 5.53 -29.05 -0.41
C PHE A 133 7.04 -29.27 -0.31
N ASN A 134 7.46 -30.44 0.22
CA ASN A 134 8.85 -30.85 0.19
C ASN A 134 9.09 -31.74 -1.04
N PRO A 135 9.83 -31.28 -2.06
CA PRO A 135 9.86 -32.00 -3.34
C PRO A 135 10.56 -33.35 -3.26
N PHE A 136 11.77 -33.42 -2.69
CA PHE A 136 12.61 -34.61 -2.80
C PHE A 136 12.71 -35.43 -1.52
N ARG A 137 12.42 -34.90 -0.34
CA ARG A 137 12.51 -35.67 0.90
C ARG A 137 11.57 -36.86 0.84
N TYR A 138 12.12 -38.06 0.98
CA TYR A 138 11.39 -39.31 1.02
C TYR A 138 11.23 -39.83 2.45
N GLU A 139 12.31 -39.88 3.20
CA GLU A 139 12.34 -40.26 4.60
C GLU A 139 13.29 -39.36 5.39
N ARG A 140 12.96 -39.15 6.66
CA ARG A 140 13.86 -38.46 7.58
C ARG A 140 14.98 -39.36 8.10
N THR A 141 14.66 -40.63 8.33
CA THR A 141 15.62 -41.66 8.76
C THR A 141 15.62 -42.75 7.73
N ALA A 142 16.80 -43.15 7.24
CA ALA A 142 16.94 -44.22 6.26
C ALA A 142 16.36 -45.53 6.82
N ASN A 143 15.74 -46.30 5.91
CA ASN A 143 15.15 -47.62 6.17
C ASN A 143 13.90 -47.64 7.11
N SER A 144 13.20 -46.58 7.29
CA SER A 144 11.84 -46.60 7.89
C SER A 144 10.89 -47.36 6.94
N GLY A 145 10.16 -48.35 7.44
CA GLY A 145 9.18 -49.10 6.62
C GLY A 145 7.90 -48.30 6.34
N TYR A 146 7.31 -48.50 5.17
CA TYR A 146 6.15 -47.74 4.72
C TYR A 146 5.07 -48.57 4.01
N GLY A 147 3.84 -48.15 4.14
CA GLY A 147 2.64 -48.82 3.66
C GLY A 147 2.51 -48.94 2.13
N ASN A 148 1.29 -49.10 1.64
CA ASN A 148 0.93 -49.65 0.32
C ASN A 148 1.35 -48.84 -0.93
N VAL A 149 1.75 -47.56 -0.80
CA VAL A 149 2.35 -46.79 -1.91
C VAL A 149 3.79 -46.45 -1.52
N ASP A 150 4.64 -47.46 -1.60
CA ASP A 150 6.07 -47.35 -1.26
C ASP A 150 6.88 -47.16 -2.54
N LEU A 151 7.35 -45.90 -2.76
CA LEU A 151 8.21 -45.60 -3.92
C LEU A 151 9.51 -46.40 -3.89
N ARG A 152 10.03 -46.73 -2.71
CA ARG A 152 11.25 -47.59 -2.60
C ARG A 152 10.99 -49.01 -3.13
N ALA A 153 9.82 -49.54 -2.88
CA ALA A 153 9.44 -50.87 -3.41
C ALA A 153 9.13 -50.84 -4.91
N ALA A 154 8.42 -49.79 -5.35
CA ALA A 154 8.01 -49.62 -6.75
C ALA A 154 9.18 -49.17 -7.67
N HIS A 155 10.02 -48.26 -7.18
CA HIS A 155 11.07 -47.60 -7.92
C HIS A 155 12.35 -47.49 -7.06
N PRO A 156 13.04 -48.61 -6.73
CA PRO A 156 14.20 -48.60 -5.84
C PRO A 156 15.35 -47.74 -6.39
N ASN A 157 15.45 -47.57 -7.68
CA ASN A 157 16.45 -46.74 -8.35
C ASN A 157 16.15 -45.22 -8.24
N TRP A 158 14.97 -44.82 -7.76
CA TRP A 158 14.66 -43.39 -7.51
C TRP A 158 15.19 -42.90 -6.18
N ILE A 159 15.68 -43.79 -5.33
CA ILE A 159 15.93 -43.51 -3.92
C ILE A 159 17.42 -43.35 -3.68
N LEU A 160 17.80 -42.23 -3.09
CA LEU A 160 19.16 -41.97 -2.59
C LEU A 160 19.18 -41.97 -1.08
N ASP A 161 20.00 -42.85 -0.48
CA ASP A 161 20.19 -42.95 0.97
C ASP A 161 21.47 -42.19 1.39
N TYR A 162 21.33 -41.33 2.37
CA TYR A 162 22.41 -40.48 2.91
C TYR A 162 22.67 -40.76 4.39
N ASN A 163 23.95 -40.80 4.71
CA ASN A 163 24.42 -40.74 6.10
C ASN A 163 25.79 -40.06 6.12
N ASN A 164 25.82 -38.75 5.92
CA ASN A 164 27.06 -37.99 5.73
C ASN A 164 27.49 -37.19 6.99
N GLY A 165 26.92 -37.50 8.16
CA GLY A 165 27.19 -36.80 9.40
C GLY A 165 26.43 -35.52 9.63
N SER A 166 26.06 -34.81 8.57
CA SER A 166 25.18 -33.58 8.62
C SER A 166 23.73 -33.90 8.31
N PHE A 167 23.48 -34.93 7.54
CA PHE A 167 22.16 -35.43 7.19
C PHE A 167 22.14 -36.97 7.22
N SER A 168 21.12 -37.51 7.88
CA SER A 168 20.77 -38.92 7.80
C SER A 168 19.32 -39.03 7.36
N GLY A 169 19.08 -39.66 6.22
CA GLY A 169 17.74 -39.76 5.61
C GLY A 169 17.80 -40.15 4.15
N THR A 170 16.68 -40.02 3.50
CA THR A 170 16.48 -40.48 2.11
C THR A 170 15.82 -39.38 1.28
N ILE A 171 16.28 -39.25 0.04
CA ILE A 171 15.64 -38.36 -0.94
C ILE A 171 15.30 -39.11 -2.21
N LEU A 172 14.39 -38.56 -3.01
CA LEU A 172 14.21 -38.92 -4.41
C LEU A 172 15.36 -38.32 -5.22
N ASP A 173 15.91 -39.06 -6.19
CA ASP A 173 17.06 -38.63 -7.01
C ASP A 173 16.64 -37.51 -8.01
N PRO A 174 17.05 -36.25 -7.83
CA PRO A 174 16.71 -35.15 -8.74
C PRO A 174 17.33 -35.36 -10.16
N GLY A 175 18.35 -36.19 -10.27
CA GLY A 175 19.04 -36.56 -11.51
C GLY A 175 18.17 -37.33 -12.49
N LEU A 176 17.13 -38.00 -12.01
CA LEU A 176 16.27 -38.86 -12.83
C LEU A 176 15.12 -38.06 -13.48
N PRO A 177 14.96 -38.06 -14.80
CA PRO A 177 13.83 -37.44 -15.49
C PRO A 177 12.46 -37.95 -14.99
N GLU A 178 12.35 -39.22 -14.66
CA GLU A 178 11.16 -39.87 -14.17
C GLU A 178 10.73 -39.34 -12.79
N VAL A 179 11.69 -39.05 -11.92
CA VAL A 179 11.41 -38.40 -10.62
C VAL A 179 10.88 -36.98 -10.83
N ARG A 180 11.48 -36.21 -11.74
CA ARG A 180 10.98 -34.86 -12.06
C ARG A 180 9.56 -34.89 -12.66
N GLN A 181 9.27 -35.88 -13.50
CA GLN A 181 7.93 -36.10 -14.05
C GLN A 181 6.93 -36.50 -12.96
N TYR A 182 7.29 -37.42 -12.07
CA TYR A 182 6.45 -37.78 -10.92
C TYR A 182 6.09 -36.56 -10.03
N LEU A 183 7.05 -35.66 -9.79
CA LEU A 183 6.80 -34.45 -8.99
C LEU A 183 5.81 -33.49 -9.68
N LYS A 184 5.84 -33.38 -11.02
CA LYS A 184 4.85 -32.63 -11.79
C LYS A 184 3.45 -33.25 -11.66
N GLU A 185 3.36 -34.57 -11.66
CA GLU A 185 2.08 -35.29 -11.47
C GLU A 185 1.52 -35.09 -10.06
N VAL A 186 2.37 -35.13 -9.03
CA VAL A 186 1.97 -34.84 -7.64
C VAL A 186 1.43 -33.42 -7.48
N VAL A 187 2.12 -32.43 -8.04
CA VAL A 187 1.66 -31.04 -8.02
C VAL A 187 0.40 -30.87 -8.87
N GLY A 188 0.33 -31.55 -10.02
CA GLY A 188 -0.85 -31.56 -10.88
C GLY A 188 -2.09 -32.13 -10.16
N GLU A 189 -1.96 -33.27 -9.44
CA GLU A 189 -3.01 -33.84 -8.62
C GLU A 189 -3.49 -32.87 -7.53
N LEU A 190 -2.55 -32.25 -6.80
CA LEU A 190 -2.84 -31.30 -5.75
C LEU A 190 -3.65 -30.11 -6.27
N ILE A 191 -3.18 -29.46 -7.34
CA ILE A 191 -3.82 -28.30 -7.94
C ILE A 191 -5.20 -28.66 -8.53
N ALA A 192 -5.31 -29.79 -9.23
CA ALA A 192 -6.57 -30.18 -9.85
C ALA A 192 -7.70 -30.36 -8.79
N ASN A 193 -7.36 -30.92 -7.63
CA ASN A 193 -8.33 -31.34 -6.64
C ASN A 193 -8.64 -30.27 -5.57
N TYR A 194 -7.75 -29.28 -5.36
CA TYR A 194 -7.89 -28.33 -4.25
C TYR A 194 -7.88 -26.88 -4.71
N ASP A 195 -8.63 -26.02 -4.00
CA ASP A 195 -8.64 -24.57 -4.20
C ASP A 195 -7.63 -23.87 -3.29
N ILE A 196 -6.36 -24.26 -3.45
CA ILE A 196 -5.24 -23.61 -2.77
C ILE A 196 -4.89 -22.29 -3.44
N ASP A 197 -4.35 -21.36 -2.67
CA ASP A 197 -3.96 -20.01 -3.14
C ASP A 197 -2.52 -19.98 -3.64
N GLY A 198 -1.68 -20.87 -3.11
CA GLY A 198 -0.30 -20.99 -3.52
C GLY A 198 0.32 -22.34 -3.21
N ILE A 199 1.51 -22.53 -3.74
CA ILE A 199 2.42 -23.63 -3.39
C ILE A 199 3.74 -23.00 -2.95
N LEU A 200 4.31 -23.50 -1.87
CA LEU A 200 5.62 -23.09 -1.38
C LEU A 200 6.48 -24.34 -1.17
N ALA A 201 7.65 -24.41 -1.81
CA ALA A 201 8.61 -25.46 -1.55
C ALA A 201 9.78 -24.93 -0.72
N ASP A 202 10.32 -25.76 0.17
CA ASP A 202 11.43 -25.43 1.03
C ASP A 202 12.81 -25.79 0.43
N ASP A 203 13.85 -25.87 1.24
CA ASP A 203 15.25 -25.96 0.85
C ASP A 203 15.79 -27.40 0.73
N TYR A 204 14.94 -28.42 0.90
CA TYR A 204 15.39 -29.80 0.85
C TYR A 204 15.45 -30.35 -0.57
N PHE A 205 16.46 -29.92 -1.33
CA PHE A 205 16.78 -30.43 -2.68
C PHE A 205 17.81 -31.53 -2.60
N TYR A 206 19.10 -31.23 -2.69
CA TYR A 206 20.17 -32.12 -2.22
C TYR A 206 20.40 -31.87 -0.71
N PRO A 207 20.82 -32.90 0.06
CA PRO A 207 20.83 -32.78 1.51
C PRO A 207 21.98 -31.94 2.07
N TYR A 208 21.82 -31.50 3.29
CA TYR A 208 22.88 -30.85 4.07
C TYR A 208 24.12 -31.78 4.15
N GLY A 209 25.31 -31.18 4.13
CA GLY A 209 26.57 -31.91 4.07
C GLY A 209 27.02 -32.28 2.64
N GLY A 210 26.17 -32.03 1.65
CA GLY A 210 26.45 -32.22 0.23
C GLY A 210 26.24 -33.63 -0.24
N THR A 211 26.39 -33.81 -1.55
CA THR A 211 26.32 -35.11 -2.27
C THR A 211 27.68 -35.43 -2.87
N THR A 212 28.18 -36.58 -2.64
CA THR A 212 29.49 -37.07 -3.17
C THR A 212 29.35 -38.14 -4.21
N THR A 213 28.87 -39.32 -3.83
CA THR A 213 28.76 -40.52 -4.68
C THR A 213 27.36 -41.11 -4.69
N GLU A 214 26.43 -40.59 -3.88
CA GLU A 214 25.11 -41.19 -3.70
C GLU A 214 24.30 -41.19 -5.01
N ASP A 215 24.46 -40.18 -5.85
CA ASP A 215 23.84 -40.05 -7.17
C ASP A 215 24.73 -40.54 -8.34
N ALA A 216 25.77 -41.33 -8.07
CA ALA A 216 26.72 -41.77 -9.11
C ALA A 216 26.07 -42.53 -10.27
N ALA A 217 24.98 -43.23 -10.01
CA ALA A 217 24.28 -44.01 -11.05
C ALA A 217 23.57 -43.09 -12.07
N SER A 218 22.82 -42.11 -11.60
CA SER A 218 22.15 -41.14 -12.45
C SER A 218 23.14 -40.18 -13.12
N LEU A 219 24.21 -39.80 -12.40
CA LEU A 219 25.29 -38.97 -12.91
C LEU A 219 25.98 -39.62 -14.10
N ALA A 220 26.30 -40.92 -14.01
CA ALA A 220 26.97 -41.67 -15.07
C ALA A 220 26.12 -41.78 -16.36
N VAL A 221 24.80 -41.79 -16.22
CA VAL A 221 23.87 -41.94 -17.36
C VAL A 221 23.48 -40.58 -17.96
N TYR A 222 23.20 -39.59 -17.15
CA TYR A 222 22.52 -38.39 -17.61
C TYR A 222 23.39 -37.11 -17.61
N LYS A 223 24.58 -37.11 -16.95
CA LYS A 223 25.42 -35.91 -16.94
C LYS A 223 26.18 -35.73 -18.25
N PRO A 224 26.06 -34.57 -18.94
CA PRO A 224 26.90 -34.25 -20.09
C PRO A 224 28.40 -34.25 -19.72
N SER A 225 29.25 -34.78 -20.61
CA SER A 225 30.69 -34.91 -20.35
C SER A 225 31.42 -33.57 -20.12
N ASN A 226 30.89 -32.49 -20.64
CA ASN A 226 31.43 -31.12 -20.52
C ASN A 226 30.90 -30.35 -19.31
N MET A 227 30.12 -30.97 -18.45
CA MET A 227 29.49 -30.31 -17.30
C MET A 227 30.08 -30.81 -15.99
N SER A 228 30.29 -29.91 -15.02
CA SER A 228 30.67 -30.31 -13.67
C SER A 228 29.52 -31.01 -12.93
N ASP A 229 29.82 -31.85 -11.95
CA ASP A 229 28.78 -32.53 -11.15
C ASP A 229 27.86 -31.53 -10.42
N GLY A 230 28.44 -30.48 -9.86
CA GLY A 230 27.65 -29.42 -9.20
C GLY A 230 26.73 -28.65 -10.15
N ASP A 231 27.17 -28.33 -11.36
CA ASP A 231 26.33 -27.65 -12.36
C ASP A 231 25.20 -28.56 -12.84
N TRP A 232 25.48 -29.84 -13.03
CA TRP A 232 24.47 -30.82 -13.40
C TRP A 232 23.41 -31.01 -12.31
N ARG A 233 23.81 -31.09 -11.05
CA ARG A 233 22.87 -31.17 -9.92
C ARG A 233 21.98 -29.92 -9.85
N ARG A 234 22.56 -28.73 -9.98
CA ARG A 234 21.78 -27.46 -10.04
C ARG A 234 20.83 -27.43 -11.23
N GLN A 235 21.28 -27.89 -12.40
CA GLN A 235 20.43 -27.98 -13.57
C GLN A 235 19.21 -28.88 -13.34
N ASN A 236 19.38 -30.04 -12.70
CA ASN A 236 18.29 -30.95 -12.38
C ASN A 236 17.23 -30.30 -11.45
N VAL A 237 17.70 -29.59 -10.42
CA VAL A 237 16.82 -28.83 -9.55
C VAL A 237 16.10 -27.72 -10.32
N ASN A 238 16.82 -26.95 -11.15
CA ASN A 238 16.23 -25.89 -11.97
C ASN A 238 15.14 -26.42 -12.91
N GLN A 239 15.41 -27.56 -13.61
CA GLN A 239 14.42 -28.23 -14.48
C GLN A 239 13.20 -28.73 -13.71
N THR A 240 13.39 -29.17 -12.46
CA THR A 240 12.25 -29.53 -11.61
C THR A 240 11.40 -28.30 -11.32
N ILE A 241 12.00 -27.19 -10.87
CA ILE A 241 11.25 -25.96 -10.52
C ILE A 241 10.54 -25.39 -11.75
N GLU A 242 11.22 -25.33 -12.92
CA GLU A 242 10.61 -24.95 -14.20
C GLU A 242 9.39 -25.82 -14.51
N GLY A 243 9.56 -27.16 -14.46
CA GLY A 243 8.46 -28.08 -14.78
C GLY A 243 7.28 -28.01 -13.80
N LEU A 244 7.51 -27.74 -12.52
CA LEU A 244 6.45 -27.48 -11.55
C LEU A 244 5.73 -26.17 -11.88
N TYR A 245 6.49 -25.10 -12.15
CA TYR A 245 5.91 -23.82 -12.57
C TYR A 245 5.03 -23.97 -13.81
N ASP A 246 5.53 -24.61 -14.86
CA ASP A 246 4.78 -24.83 -16.09
C ASP A 246 3.49 -25.61 -15.85
N THR A 247 3.55 -26.65 -15.01
CA THR A 247 2.36 -27.42 -14.61
C THR A 247 1.31 -26.53 -13.93
N ILE A 248 1.75 -25.63 -13.04
CA ILE A 248 0.88 -24.67 -12.36
C ILE A 248 0.27 -23.69 -13.37
N GLN A 249 1.10 -23.14 -14.28
CA GLN A 249 0.61 -22.16 -15.27
C GLN A 249 -0.45 -22.75 -16.23
N VAL A 250 -0.30 -24.03 -16.57
CA VAL A 250 -1.27 -24.73 -17.44
C VAL A 250 -2.58 -25.02 -16.73
N LEU A 251 -2.53 -25.45 -15.46
CA LEU A 251 -3.72 -25.92 -14.74
C LEU A 251 -4.48 -24.79 -14.03
N LYS A 252 -3.79 -23.98 -13.23
CA LYS A 252 -4.36 -22.86 -12.46
C LYS A 252 -3.32 -21.72 -12.36
N PRO A 253 -3.18 -20.87 -13.38
CA PRO A 253 -2.13 -19.85 -13.43
C PRO A 253 -2.22 -18.80 -12.29
N TRP A 254 -3.34 -18.75 -11.58
CA TRP A 254 -3.53 -17.89 -10.40
C TRP A 254 -2.96 -18.49 -9.11
N VAL A 255 -2.64 -19.79 -9.04
CA VAL A 255 -1.96 -20.38 -7.89
C VAL A 255 -0.54 -19.86 -7.84
N ARG A 256 -0.21 -19.16 -6.77
CA ARG A 256 1.09 -18.52 -6.57
C ARG A 256 2.16 -19.54 -6.28
N PHE A 257 3.26 -19.57 -7.03
CA PHE A 257 4.35 -20.52 -6.82
C PHE A 257 5.56 -19.84 -6.16
N GLY A 258 5.95 -20.30 -4.99
CA GLY A 258 7.04 -19.78 -4.18
C GLY A 258 8.09 -20.83 -3.82
N MET A 259 9.30 -20.35 -3.55
CA MET A 259 10.43 -21.14 -3.12
C MET A 259 11.10 -20.52 -1.89
N ALA A 260 11.46 -21.35 -0.90
CA ALA A 260 12.10 -20.91 0.34
C ALA A 260 13.52 -21.50 0.50
N PRO A 261 14.50 -21.01 -0.26
CA PRO A 261 15.88 -21.47 -0.18
C PRO A 261 16.60 -20.92 1.06
N PHE A 262 17.83 -21.36 1.29
CA PHE A 262 18.74 -20.72 2.25
C PHE A 262 18.84 -19.22 2.02
N GLY A 263 18.98 -18.44 3.10
CA GLY A 263 19.15 -16.98 3.08
C GLY A 263 20.43 -16.53 2.37
N ILE A 264 21.45 -17.38 2.29
CA ILE A 264 22.69 -17.12 1.56
C ILE A 264 22.69 -17.93 0.26
N TRP A 265 22.66 -17.26 -0.88
CA TRP A 265 22.75 -17.92 -2.19
C TRP A 265 24.09 -18.55 -2.43
N THR A 266 25.17 -17.74 -2.44
CA THR A 266 26.55 -18.17 -2.58
C THR A 266 27.48 -17.23 -1.84
N THR A 267 28.67 -17.74 -1.46
CA THR A 267 29.78 -16.95 -0.93
C THR A 267 30.88 -16.73 -1.97
N LYS A 268 30.72 -17.24 -3.20
CA LYS A 268 31.70 -17.16 -4.29
C LYS A 268 31.43 -15.95 -5.18
N SER A 269 32.29 -14.92 -5.09
CA SER A 269 32.16 -13.71 -5.91
C SER A 269 32.21 -13.99 -7.42
N SER A 270 32.94 -15.02 -7.87
CA SER A 270 32.98 -15.41 -9.29
C SER A 270 31.63 -15.86 -9.82
N VAL A 271 30.81 -16.54 -9.00
CA VAL A 271 29.46 -16.99 -9.36
C VAL A 271 28.53 -15.76 -9.50
N ALA A 272 28.61 -14.81 -8.57
CA ALA A 272 27.82 -13.58 -8.63
C ALA A 272 28.19 -12.75 -9.88
N GLN A 273 29.48 -12.54 -10.13
CA GLN A 273 29.97 -11.81 -11.31
C GLN A 273 29.53 -12.45 -12.63
N ALA A 274 29.55 -13.78 -12.73
CA ALA A 274 29.05 -14.51 -13.90
C ALA A 274 27.55 -14.27 -14.15
N ASN A 275 26.78 -13.88 -13.12
CA ASN A 275 25.37 -13.49 -13.22
C ASN A 275 25.15 -11.97 -13.29
N GLY A 276 26.20 -11.17 -13.36
CA GLY A 276 26.11 -9.70 -13.48
C GLY A 276 25.72 -8.98 -12.19
N ILE A 277 25.84 -9.63 -11.02
CA ILE A 277 25.51 -9.06 -9.70
C ILE A 277 26.69 -9.15 -8.73
N THR A 278 26.61 -8.43 -7.62
CA THR A 278 27.61 -8.42 -6.56
C THR A 278 27.02 -9.01 -5.27
N LEU A 279 27.87 -9.66 -4.46
CA LEU A 279 27.46 -10.17 -3.16
C LEU A 279 27.48 -9.07 -2.10
N PRO A 280 26.64 -9.18 -1.04
CA PRO A 280 26.69 -8.25 0.08
C PRO A 280 28.00 -8.47 0.87
N GLN A 281 28.63 -7.36 1.25
CA GLN A 281 29.93 -7.41 1.95
C GLN A 281 29.80 -8.01 3.36
N GLY A 282 30.78 -8.89 3.71
CA GLY A 282 30.90 -9.47 5.04
C GLY A 282 29.95 -10.62 5.31
N ILE A 283 29.22 -11.11 4.31
CA ILE A 283 28.39 -12.31 4.43
C ILE A 283 29.25 -13.56 4.30
N THR A 284 29.09 -14.47 5.28
CA THR A 284 29.81 -15.74 5.39
C THR A 284 28.86 -16.83 5.86
N GLY A 285 29.23 -18.09 5.67
CA GLY A 285 28.47 -19.25 6.16
C GLY A 285 28.13 -20.23 5.05
N SER A 286 27.25 -21.17 5.35
CA SER A 286 26.74 -22.17 4.42
C SER A 286 25.90 -21.52 3.34
N ASP A 287 26.11 -21.94 2.10
CA ASP A 287 25.38 -21.37 0.97
C ASP A 287 24.60 -22.45 0.16
N ALA A 288 23.48 -22.01 -0.43
CA ALA A 288 22.60 -22.87 -1.21
C ALA A 288 23.28 -23.41 -2.49
N TYR A 289 24.03 -22.56 -3.18
CA TYR A 289 24.61 -22.87 -4.49
C TYR A 289 25.65 -23.98 -4.44
N THR A 290 26.54 -23.93 -3.45
CA THR A 290 27.66 -24.86 -3.34
C THR A 290 27.29 -26.13 -2.56
N GLN A 291 26.60 -25.98 -1.45
CA GLN A 291 26.36 -27.07 -0.50
C GLN A 291 25.09 -27.87 -0.83
N LEU A 292 24.02 -27.19 -1.27
CA LEU A 292 22.74 -27.85 -1.57
C LEU A 292 22.51 -28.05 -3.07
N ASN A 293 23.46 -27.63 -3.90
CA ASN A 293 23.30 -27.60 -5.35
C ASN A 293 21.96 -26.92 -5.79
N CYS A 294 21.65 -25.80 -5.19
CA CYS A 294 20.40 -25.07 -5.37
C CYS A 294 20.72 -23.66 -5.89
N ASP A 295 20.08 -23.24 -6.99
CA ASP A 295 20.34 -21.94 -7.63
C ASP A 295 19.07 -21.08 -7.72
N PRO A 296 18.65 -20.49 -6.60
CA PRO A 296 17.44 -19.66 -6.57
C PRO A 296 17.54 -18.39 -7.44
N VAL A 297 18.75 -17.88 -7.71
CA VAL A 297 18.94 -16.75 -8.64
C VAL A 297 18.55 -17.14 -10.05
N ALA A 298 18.86 -18.36 -10.49
CA ALA A 298 18.44 -18.87 -11.78
C ALA A 298 16.91 -18.94 -11.91
N TRP A 299 16.18 -19.30 -10.85
CA TRP A 299 14.72 -19.37 -10.89
C TRP A 299 14.08 -18.00 -11.08
N ILE A 300 14.61 -16.96 -10.41
CA ILE A 300 14.15 -15.58 -10.57
C ILE A 300 14.50 -15.06 -11.97
N LYS A 301 15.75 -15.24 -12.39
CA LYS A 301 16.27 -14.80 -13.68
C LYS A 301 15.50 -15.36 -14.88
N ASN A 302 15.02 -16.60 -14.77
CA ASN A 302 14.24 -17.27 -15.82
C ASN A 302 12.72 -17.16 -15.62
N GLY A 303 12.28 -16.57 -14.49
CA GLY A 303 10.87 -16.37 -14.22
C GLY A 303 10.09 -17.65 -13.87
N TYR A 304 10.73 -18.63 -13.24
CA TYR A 304 10.12 -19.92 -12.87
C TYR A 304 9.36 -19.90 -11.55
N ILE A 305 9.27 -18.75 -10.89
CA ILE A 305 8.55 -18.57 -9.62
C ILE A 305 7.81 -17.25 -9.61
N ASP A 306 6.83 -17.11 -8.71
CA ASP A 306 6.10 -15.87 -8.48
C ASP A 306 6.59 -15.12 -7.23
N TYR A 307 7.19 -15.83 -6.26
CA TYR A 307 7.87 -15.23 -5.13
C TYR A 307 9.01 -16.09 -4.61
N ILE A 308 9.95 -15.44 -3.95
CA ILE A 308 11.06 -16.08 -3.24
C ILE A 308 10.95 -15.76 -1.76
N SER A 309 11.20 -16.78 -0.91
CA SER A 309 11.16 -16.66 0.55
C SER A 309 12.47 -17.12 1.18
N PRO A 310 13.58 -16.39 0.98
CA PRO A 310 14.86 -16.81 1.53
C PRO A 310 14.79 -16.89 3.06
N GLN A 311 15.33 -17.99 3.63
CA GLN A 311 15.38 -18.25 5.08
C GLN A 311 16.51 -17.41 5.69
N ILE A 312 16.24 -16.13 5.98
CA ILE A 312 17.20 -15.22 6.61
C ILE A 312 17.09 -15.40 8.12
N TYR A 313 17.56 -16.52 8.64
CA TYR A 313 17.37 -16.96 10.02
C TYR A 313 18.44 -16.41 11.00
N TRP A 314 18.82 -15.13 10.83
CA TRP A 314 19.82 -14.45 11.66
C TRP A 314 19.33 -13.05 12.05
N PRO A 315 19.82 -12.52 13.20
CA PRO A 315 19.39 -11.19 13.64
C PRO A 315 19.99 -10.05 12.81
N THR A 316 19.37 -8.89 12.91
CA THR A 316 19.84 -7.63 12.30
C THR A 316 21.24 -7.23 12.79
N THR A 317 21.65 -7.72 13.95
CA THR A 317 22.96 -7.48 14.57
C THR A 317 24.05 -8.50 14.21
N SER A 318 23.71 -9.57 13.44
CA SER A 318 24.70 -10.58 13.05
C SER A 318 25.85 -9.97 12.24
N SER A 319 27.11 -10.31 12.60
CA SER A 319 28.29 -9.80 11.90
C SER A 319 28.54 -10.49 10.55
N GLY A 320 28.23 -11.81 10.47
CA GLY A 320 28.52 -12.65 9.30
C GLY A 320 27.30 -12.97 8.43
N GLN A 321 26.06 -12.79 8.97
CA GLN A 321 24.80 -13.10 8.28
C GLN A 321 23.77 -12.01 8.59
N ASN A 322 24.15 -10.75 8.42
CA ASN A 322 23.31 -9.61 8.77
C ASN A 322 21.98 -9.60 7.99
N TYR A 323 20.85 -9.61 8.72
CA TYR A 323 19.52 -9.67 8.14
C TYR A 323 19.29 -8.56 7.12
N ASN A 324 19.55 -7.30 7.50
CA ASN A 324 19.29 -6.14 6.63
C ASN A 324 20.09 -6.20 5.33
N LYS A 325 21.37 -6.62 5.40
CA LYS A 325 22.21 -6.75 4.20
C LYS A 325 21.69 -7.84 3.25
N LEU A 326 21.26 -8.97 3.81
CA LEU A 326 20.70 -10.06 3.01
C LEU A 326 19.34 -9.68 2.43
N CYS A 327 18.45 -9.11 3.23
CA CYS A 327 17.14 -8.63 2.78
C CYS A 327 17.27 -7.59 1.65
N GLN A 328 18.12 -6.58 1.82
CA GLN A 328 18.39 -5.57 0.80
C GLN A 328 18.95 -6.20 -0.47
N TRP A 329 19.88 -7.14 -0.34
CA TRP A 329 20.47 -7.82 -1.48
C TRP A 329 19.44 -8.63 -2.26
N TRP A 330 18.64 -9.47 -1.59
CA TRP A 330 17.56 -10.23 -2.21
C TRP A 330 16.54 -9.33 -2.89
N GLY A 331 16.14 -8.23 -2.24
CA GLY A 331 15.15 -7.31 -2.79
C GLY A 331 15.66 -6.55 -4.01
N GLN A 332 16.79 -5.88 -3.89
CA GLN A 332 17.26 -4.91 -4.88
C GLN A 332 18.19 -5.52 -5.94
N GLN A 333 19.14 -6.36 -5.52
CA GLN A 333 20.15 -6.92 -6.43
C GLN A 333 19.67 -8.21 -7.13
N VAL A 334 18.66 -8.88 -6.57
CA VAL A 334 18.16 -10.15 -7.16
C VAL A 334 16.73 -9.96 -7.68
N CYS A 335 15.72 -9.84 -6.79
CA CYS A 335 14.33 -9.82 -7.23
C CYS A 335 14.06 -8.65 -8.19
N LYS A 336 14.38 -7.42 -7.80
CA LYS A 336 14.15 -6.26 -8.65
C LYS A 336 14.98 -6.31 -9.92
N HIS A 337 16.29 -6.54 -9.80
CA HIS A 337 17.22 -6.52 -10.93
C HIS A 337 16.80 -7.52 -12.03
N PHE A 338 16.57 -8.78 -11.69
CA PHE A 338 16.23 -9.80 -12.69
C PHE A 338 14.77 -9.69 -13.16
N SER A 339 13.81 -9.38 -12.26
CA SER A 339 12.41 -9.23 -12.69
C SER A 339 12.20 -8.08 -13.68
N ASP A 340 12.95 -6.98 -13.53
CA ASP A 340 12.84 -5.84 -14.47
C ASP A 340 13.30 -6.21 -15.89
N MET A 341 14.04 -7.33 -16.06
CA MET A 341 14.47 -7.87 -17.34
C MET A 341 13.55 -8.98 -17.88
N LEU A 342 12.59 -9.46 -17.07
CA LEU A 342 11.68 -10.53 -17.51
C LEU A 342 10.66 -10.01 -18.54
N PRO A 343 10.25 -10.87 -19.49
CA PRO A 343 9.26 -10.49 -20.49
C PRO A 343 7.88 -10.25 -19.84
N ASN A 344 7.01 -9.50 -20.54
CA ASN A 344 5.62 -9.25 -20.18
C ASN A 344 5.44 -8.55 -18.82
N GLY A 345 6.48 -7.87 -18.32
CA GLY A 345 6.43 -7.18 -17.03
C GLY A 345 6.34 -8.11 -15.83
N LYS A 346 6.64 -9.40 -15.98
CA LYS A 346 6.62 -10.37 -14.89
C LYS A 346 7.48 -9.89 -13.73
N LYS A 347 6.98 -10.08 -12.50
CA LYS A 347 7.66 -9.75 -11.26
C LYS A 347 7.83 -11.00 -10.41
N VAL A 348 8.85 -10.97 -9.55
CA VAL A 348 9.02 -11.97 -8.49
C VAL A 348 9.03 -11.22 -7.17
N HIS A 349 8.06 -11.53 -6.30
CA HIS A 349 7.97 -10.91 -4.98
C HIS A 349 9.01 -11.48 -4.01
N LEU A 350 9.42 -10.66 -3.05
CA LEU A 350 10.26 -11.08 -1.92
C LEU A 350 9.41 -11.15 -0.65
N PHE A 351 9.20 -12.36 -0.11
CA PHE A 351 8.55 -12.58 1.18
C PHE A 351 9.52 -13.35 2.08
N VAL A 352 10.22 -12.64 2.94
CA VAL A 352 11.33 -13.21 3.71
C VAL A 352 10.84 -14.17 4.78
N SER A 353 11.48 -15.34 4.91
CA SER A 353 11.24 -16.26 6.03
C SER A 353 12.05 -15.86 7.25
N HIS A 354 11.35 -15.71 8.40
CA HIS A 354 11.89 -15.37 9.72
C HIS A 354 12.15 -16.60 10.57
N ASN A 355 13.01 -16.45 11.57
CA ASN A 355 13.30 -17.48 12.57
C ASN A 355 12.64 -17.14 13.90
N ASP A 356 11.58 -17.85 14.26
CA ASP A 356 10.90 -17.61 15.53
C ASP A 356 11.35 -18.58 16.65
N TYR A 357 12.11 -19.63 16.33
CA TYR A 357 12.45 -20.66 17.31
C TYR A 357 13.71 -20.37 18.15
N SER A 358 14.62 -19.54 17.66
CA SER A 358 15.89 -19.26 18.35
C SER A 358 15.71 -18.36 19.57
N ASP A 359 16.59 -18.52 20.58
CA ASP A 359 16.52 -17.79 21.84
C ASP A 359 16.76 -16.28 21.71
N TRP A 360 17.47 -15.84 20.68
CA TRP A 360 17.72 -14.42 20.40
C TRP A 360 16.50 -13.67 19.86
N VAL A 361 15.47 -14.38 19.44
CA VAL A 361 14.26 -13.79 18.87
C VAL A 361 13.44 -13.07 19.92
N THR A 362 13.31 -11.78 19.76
CA THR A 362 12.49 -10.88 20.58
C THR A 362 11.48 -10.15 19.73
N LEU A 363 10.45 -9.58 20.35
CA LEU A 363 9.48 -8.74 19.64
C LEU A 363 10.14 -7.54 18.95
N GLU A 364 11.16 -6.94 19.57
CA GLU A 364 11.90 -5.82 19.00
C GLU A 364 12.64 -6.24 17.72
N GLU A 365 13.39 -7.34 17.77
CA GLU A 365 14.13 -7.86 16.62
C GLU A 365 13.19 -8.24 15.45
N GLU A 366 12.09 -8.94 15.75
CA GLU A 366 11.09 -9.27 14.73
C GLU A 366 10.47 -8.01 14.13
N GLY A 367 10.21 -7.00 14.94
CA GLY A 367 9.74 -5.69 14.45
C GLY A 367 10.73 -5.01 13.52
N LEU A 368 12.05 -5.08 13.82
CA LEU A 368 13.11 -4.54 12.94
C LEU A 368 13.20 -5.33 11.62
N GLN A 369 13.00 -6.64 11.66
CA GLN A 369 13.01 -7.48 10.46
C GLN A 369 11.79 -7.19 9.56
N VAL A 370 10.60 -6.98 10.14
CA VAL A 370 9.41 -6.54 9.38
C VAL A 370 9.65 -5.18 8.72
N ASP A 371 10.26 -4.23 9.44
CA ASP A 371 10.60 -2.92 8.87
C ASP A 371 11.61 -3.04 7.71
N ALA A 372 12.62 -3.91 7.85
CA ALA A 372 13.56 -4.19 6.77
C ALA A 372 12.88 -4.80 5.54
N ASN A 373 11.92 -5.72 5.73
CA ASN A 373 11.15 -6.29 4.63
C ASN A 373 10.32 -5.23 3.91
N ARG A 374 9.72 -4.29 4.63
CA ARG A 374 9.00 -3.14 4.04
C ARG A 374 9.94 -2.19 3.31
N GLN A 375 11.09 -1.91 3.88
CA GLN A 375 12.09 -0.99 3.31
C GLN A 375 12.72 -1.53 2.02
N TYR A 376 13.00 -2.83 1.96
CA TYR A 376 13.79 -3.43 0.89
C TYR A 376 12.98 -4.28 -0.10
N CYS A 377 11.66 -4.42 0.11
CA CYS A 377 10.81 -5.13 -0.84
C CYS A 377 10.85 -4.49 -2.23
N PRO A 378 10.84 -5.27 -3.31
CA PRO A 378 10.60 -4.75 -4.64
C PRO A 378 9.10 -4.50 -4.86
N TYR A 379 8.77 -3.49 -5.67
CA TYR A 379 7.42 -3.26 -6.20
C TYR A 379 6.35 -2.94 -5.16
N ASP A 380 6.71 -2.35 -4.02
CA ASP A 380 5.81 -2.03 -2.90
C ASP A 380 4.98 -3.24 -2.43
N ALA A 381 5.59 -4.42 -2.47
CA ALA A 381 4.98 -5.70 -2.13
C ALA A 381 5.75 -6.41 -1.00
N PRO A 382 5.73 -5.86 0.23
CA PRO A 382 6.45 -6.46 1.35
C PRO A 382 5.83 -7.78 1.78
N GLY A 383 6.65 -8.64 2.41
CA GLY A 383 6.13 -9.87 2.98
C GLY A 383 7.06 -10.52 3.98
N SER A 384 6.44 -11.15 4.98
CA SER A 384 7.09 -11.89 6.07
C SER A 384 6.41 -13.24 6.23
N ILE A 385 7.19 -14.31 6.38
CA ILE A 385 6.71 -15.66 6.66
C ILE A 385 7.43 -16.18 7.91
N PHE A 386 6.72 -16.29 9.02
CA PHE A 386 7.28 -16.61 10.34
C PHE A 386 7.42 -18.12 10.54
N TYR A 387 8.61 -18.61 10.83
CA TYR A 387 8.89 -20.01 11.10
C TYR A 387 9.26 -20.23 12.57
N ASN A 388 8.41 -20.90 13.37
CA ASN A 388 7.15 -21.52 12.99
C ASN A 388 5.98 -21.00 13.86
N THR A 389 4.76 -21.43 13.50
CA THR A 389 3.52 -20.99 14.16
C THR A 389 3.50 -21.25 15.67
N THR A 390 4.02 -22.39 16.16
CA THR A 390 4.09 -22.68 17.60
C THR A 390 4.93 -21.65 18.33
N ASN A 391 6.12 -21.33 17.82
CA ASN A 391 7.01 -20.33 18.42
C ASN A 391 6.47 -18.90 18.25
N TYR A 392 5.94 -18.55 17.09
CA TYR A 392 5.30 -17.27 16.83
C TYR A 392 4.19 -16.95 17.86
N ARG A 393 3.37 -17.95 18.18
CA ARG A 393 2.32 -17.83 19.21
C ARG A 393 2.87 -17.86 20.63
N SER A 394 3.71 -18.84 20.99
CA SER A 394 4.16 -19.07 22.36
C SER A 394 5.09 -17.97 22.90
N LYS A 395 5.86 -17.31 22.03
CA LYS A 395 6.68 -16.16 22.39
C LYS A 395 5.93 -14.82 22.41
N GLY A 396 4.60 -14.84 22.18
CA GLY A 396 3.78 -13.63 22.16
C GLY A 396 3.99 -12.73 20.93
N LEU A 397 4.70 -13.21 19.89
CA LEU A 397 4.98 -12.43 18.69
C LEU A 397 3.70 -12.09 17.94
N ALA A 398 2.72 -13.03 17.87
CA ALA A 398 1.44 -12.80 17.21
C ALA A 398 0.73 -11.54 17.72
N THR A 399 0.64 -11.37 19.04
CA THR A 399 0.02 -10.19 19.67
C THR A 399 0.92 -8.95 19.57
N GLY A 400 2.23 -9.13 19.81
CA GLY A 400 3.18 -8.03 19.82
C GLY A 400 3.36 -7.39 18.42
N ILE A 401 3.54 -8.19 17.39
CA ILE A 401 3.65 -7.71 16.00
C ILE A 401 2.33 -7.09 15.53
N LYS A 402 1.17 -7.63 15.92
CA LYS A 402 -0.11 -7.00 15.66
C LYS A 402 -0.16 -5.56 16.19
N THR A 403 0.23 -5.35 17.42
CA THR A 403 0.12 -4.03 18.07
C THR A 403 1.16 -3.02 17.59
N THR A 404 2.30 -3.48 17.06
CA THR A 404 3.42 -2.62 16.67
C THR A 404 3.59 -2.46 15.16
N LYS A 405 3.28 -3.49 14.37
CA LYS A 405 3.55 -3.53 12.92
C LYS A 405 2.32 -3.87 12.07
N PHE A 406 1.45 -4.79 12.53
CA PHE A 406 0.27 -5.25 11.78
C PHE A 406 -1.02 -4.70 12.38
N GLN A 407 -1.04 -3.40 12.70
CA GLN A 407 -2.15 -2.73 13.38
C GLN A 407 -3.47 -2.83 12.61
N HIS A 408 -3.42 -2.73 11.29
CA HIS A 408 -4.56 -2.88 10.38
C HIS A 408 -4.44 -4.17 9.56
N LYS A 409 -5.57 -4.67 9.08
CA LYS A 409 -5.61 -5.76 8.08
C LYS A 409 -4.88 -5.31 6.81
N SER A 410 -4.31 -6.25 6.07
CA SER A 410 -3.69 -6.03 4.76
C SER A 410 -4.15 -7.11 3.79
N LEU A 411 -4.19 -6.79 2.52
CA LEU A 411 -4.40 -7.77 1.46
C LEU A 411 -3.07 -8.39 1.05
N PRO A 412 -3.01 -9.67 0.66
CA PRO A 412 -1.84 -10.21 -0.03
C PRO A 412 -1.53 -9.41 -1.30
N PRO A 413 -0.25 -9.15 -1.63
CA PRO A 413 0.13 -8.42 -2.85
C PRO A 413 -0.37 -9.11 -4.12
N ALA A 414 -0.95 -8.38 -5.05
CA ALA A 414 -1.49 -8.92 -6.30
C ALA A 414 -0.39 -9.35 -7.27
N MET A 415 -0.67 -10.33 -8.12
CA MET A 415 0.15 -10.71 -9.29
C MET A 415 -0.33 -9.94 -10.53
N SER A 416 -0.26 -8.61 -10.49
CA SER A 416 -0.81 -7.71 -11.52
C SER A 416 -0.16 -7.85 -12.91
N TRP A 417 0.99 -8.53 -13.01
CA TRP A 417 1.65 -8.82 -14.29
C TRP A 417 1.02 -10.00 -15.06
N LYS A 418 0.21 -10.82 -14.40
CA LYS A 418 -0.50 -11.93 -15.05
C LYS A 418 -1.78 -11.41 -15.70
N SER A 419 -2.10 -11.95 -16.88
CA SER A 419 -3.36 -11.60 -17.55
C SER A 419 -4.54 -12.01 -16.68
N HIS A 420 -5.43 -11.07 -16.39
CA HIS A 420 -6.57 -11.27 -15.50
C HIS A 420 -7.85 -10.65 -16.09
N PRO A 421 -9.03 -11.22 -15.77
CA PRO A 421 -10.29 -10.65 -16.22
C PRO A 421 -10.59 -9.34 -15.50
N THR A 422 -11.27 -8.41 -16.18
CA THR A 422 -11.90 -7.27 -15.53
C THR A 422 -13.21 -7.71 -14.91
N LEU A 423 -13.36 -7.58 -13.60
CA LEU A 423 -14.59 -7.90 -12.88
C LEU A 423 -15.45 -6.65 -12.71
N ALA A 424 -16.77 -6.83 -12.74
CA ALA A 424 -17.71 -5.77 -12.42
C ALA A 424 -17.72 -5.48 -10.90
N ALA A 425 -18.30 -4.35 -10.51
CA ALA A 425 -18.60 -4.10 -9.10
C ALA A 425 -19.64 -5.12 -8.58
N PRO A 426 -19.58 -5.53 -7.30
CA PRO A 426 -20.65 -6.28 -6.67
C PRO A 426 -22.00 -5.56 -6.75
N THR A 427 -23.08 -6.29 -6.66
CA THR A 427 -24.45 -5.76 -6.71
C THR A 427 -25.26 -6.21 -5.50
N ASN A 428 -26.43 -5.59 -5.27
CA ASN A 428 -27.36 -5.97 -4.22
C ASN A 428 -26.70 -6.05 -2.82
N ILE A 429 -25.87 -5.03 -2.51
CA ILE A 429 -25.27 -4.94 -1.18
C ILE A 429 -26.37 -4.61 -0.18
N ALA A 430 -26.45 -5.41 0.89
CA ALA A 430 -27.41 -5.21 1.97
C ALA A 430 -26.78 -5.56 3.32
N LEU A 431 -27.10 -4.78 4.35
CA LEU A 431 -26.74 -5.05 5.73
C LEU A 431 -27.99 -5.40 6.52
N ASN A 432 -28.03 -6.63 7.08
CA ASN A 432 -29.12 -7.11 7.94
C ASN A 432 -28.55 -7.39 9.34
N GLY A 433 -28.82 -6.48 10.28
CA GLY A 433 -28.11 -6.47 11.54
C GLY A 433 -26.61 -6.22 11.33
N THR A 434 -25.77 -7.19 11.67
CA THR A 434 -24.32 -7.15 11.43
C THR A 434 -23.89 -7.98 10.22
N MET A 435 -24.81 -8.67 9.56
CA MET A 435 -24.51 -9.52 8.40
C MET A 435 -24.61 -8.71 7.10
N LEU A 436 -23.47 -8.44 6.49
CA LEU A 436 -23.34 -7.82 5.18
C LEU A 436 -23.43 -8.89 4.10
N THR A 437 -24.24 -8.69 3.07
CA THR A 437 -24.38 -9.59 1.92
C THR A 437 -24.30 -8.84 0.61
N TRP A 438 -23.88 -9.51 -0.45
CA TRP A 438 -23.80 -8.96 -1.81
C TRP A 438 -23.93 -10.05 -2.85
N GLN A 439 -24.00 -9.68 -4.11
CA GLN A 439 -24.00 -10.60 -5.25
C GLN A 439 -22.89 -10.24 -6.23
N HIS A 440 -22.33 -11.27 -6.87
CA HIS A 440 -21.42 -11.16 -8.00
C HIS A 440 -21.52 -12.43 -8.86
N PRO A 441 -21.48 -12.32 -10.20
CA PRO A 441 -21.69 -13.50 -11.07
C PRO A 441 -20.54 -14.52 -11.00
N THR A 442 -19.30 -14.08 -10.89
CA THR A 442 -18.11 -14.93 -11.05
C THR A 442 -17.09 -14.85 -9.92
N ALA A 443 -16.97 -13.71 -9.22
CA ALA A 443 -16.02 -13.59 -8.12
C ALA A 443 -16.48 -14.36 -6.89
N ASP A 444 -15.51 -14.92 -6.18
CA ASP A 444 -15.66 -15.64 -4.92
C ASP A 444 -14.84 -15.02 -3.77
N ARG A 445 -14.05 -13.97 -4.07
CA ARG A 445 -13.20 -13.24 -3.12
C ARG A 445 -13.51 -11.76 -3.19
N PHE A 446 -13.50 -11.11 -2.02
CA PHE A 446 -13.86 -9.70 -1.89
C PHE A 446 -13.08 -9.03 -0.79
N SER A 447 -12.71 -7.76 -0.99
CA SER A 447 -12.27 -6.88 0.09
C SER A 447 -13.45 -6.03 0.56
N VAL A 448 -13.56 -5.84 1.87
CA VAL A 448 -14.61 -5.04 2.52
C VAL A 448 -13.96 -3.91 3.30
N TYR A 449 -14.54 -2.72 3.20
CA TYR A 449 -14.12 -1.52 3.91
C TYR A 449 -15.30 -0.91 4.68
N ILE A 450 -15.01 -0.35 5.87
CA ILE A 450 -15.95 0.48 6.62
C ILE A 450 -15.32 1.86 6.74
N ILE A 451 -15.96 2.84 6.15
CA ILE A 451 -15.40 4.17 5.92
C ILE A 451 -16.34 5.20 6.56
N PRO A 452 -15.88 6.08 7.46
CA PRO A 452 -16.71 7.21 7.92
C PRO A 452 -17.24 8.03 6.74
N ASN A 453 -18.52 8.42 6.78
CA ASN A 453 -19.15 9.20 5.69
C ASN A 453 -18.45 10.55 5.43
N THR A 454 -17.67 11.05 6.39
CA THR A 454 -16.86 12.28 6.27
C THR A 454 -15.58 12.09 5.43
N ILE A 455 -15.24 10.85 5.01
CA ILE A 455 -14.01 10.53 4.29
C ILE A 455 -14.37 10.05 2.89
N ASP A 456 -13.66 10.56 1.88
CA ASP A 456 -13.81 10.08 0.50
C ASP A 456 -13.52 8.57 0.41
N ALA A 457 -14.48 7.82 -0.11
CA ALA A 457 -14.39 6.37 -0.16
C ALA A 457 -13.22 5.88 -1.04
N THR A 458 -12.87 6.61 -2.12
CA THR A 458 -11.76 6.24 -3.01
C THR A 458 -10.42 6.40 -2.29
N LEU A 459 -10.26 7.49 -1.56
CA LEU A 459 -9.07 7.74 -0.74
C LEU A 459 -8.96 6.70 0.37
N ALA A 460 -10.04 6.47 1.13
CA ALA A 460 -10.08 5.50 2.20
C ALA A 460 -9.71 4.08 1.74
N MET A 461 -10.21 3.64 0.59
CA MET A 461 -9.89 2.35 -0.01
C MET A 461 -8.44 2.25 -0.54
N SER A 462 -7.67 3.34 -0.58
CA SER A 462 -6.25 3.31 -0.95
C SER A 462 -5.32 2.93 0.21
N THR A 463 -5.82 2.95 1.43
CA THR A 463 -5.07 2.65 2.67
C THR A 463 -5.57 1.36 3.34
N SER A 464 -4.88 0.93 4.38
CA SER A 464 -5.29 -0.20 5.23
C SER A 464 -6.23 0.19 6.35
N ASP A 465 -6.38 1.49 6.67
CA ASP A 465 -7.03 1.99 7.89
C ASP A 465 -8.50 1.59 8.00
N TYR A 466 -9.16 1.51 6.86
CA TYR A 466 -10.59 1.20 6.75
C TYR A 466 -10.86 -0.21 6.25
N LEU A 467 -9.81 -1.00 6.00
CA LEU A 467 -9.92 -2.37 5.50
C LEU A 467 -10.38 -3.30 6.63
N VAL A 468 -11.57 -3.86 6.47
CA VAL A 468 -12.12 -4.92 7.35
C VAL A 468 -11.40 -6.24 7.12
N GLY A 469 -11.11 -6.57 5.87
CA GLY A 469 -10.39 -7.77 5.47
C GLY A 469 -10.76 -8.29 4.09
N MET A 470 -10.21 -9.45 3.79
CA MET A 470 -10.57 -10.27 2.64
C MET A 470 -11.61 -11.32 3.06
N PHE A 471 -12.59 -11.55 2.21
CA PHE A 471 -13.68 -12.52 2.45
C PHE A 471 -13.83 -13.47 1.27
N TYR A 472 -13.98 -14.74 1.56
CA TYR A 472 -14.36 -15.76 0.59
C TYR A 472 -15.87 -15.97 0.66
N GLY A 473 -16.54 -15.99 -0.51
CA GLY A 473 -17.99 -16.01 -0.58
C GLY A 473 -18.60 -14.61 -0.60
N LYS A 474 -19.92 -14.51 -0.46
CA LYS A 474 -20.70 -13.29 -0.75
C LYS A 474 -21.37 -12.73 0.49
N GLN A 475 -20.70 -12.86 1.63
CA GLN A 475 -21.15 -12.32 2.92
C GLN A 475 -20.00 -12.04 3.86
N ALA A 476 -20.18 -11.11 4.78
CA ALA A 476 -19.26 -10.79 5.87
C ALA A 476 -20.04 -10.54 7.16
N ASP A 477 -19.59 -11.13 8.27
CA ASP A 477 -20.09 -10.80 9.60
C ASP A 477 -19.29 -9.62 10.15
N LEU A 478 -19.97 -8.51 10.37
CA LEU A 478 -19.41 -7.27 10.88
C LEU A 478 -19.67 -7.06 12.38
N THR A 479 -20.03 -8.11 13.11
CA THR A 479 -20.33 -8.04 14.56
C THR A 479 -19.21 -7.40 15.37
N ALA A 480 -17.95 -7.63 14.98
CA ALA A 480 -16.77 -7.06 15.65
C ALA A 480 -16.69 -5.52 15.56
N TYR A 481 -17.43 -4.89 14.65
CA TYR A 481 -17.45 -3.43 14.43
C TYR A 481 -18.62 -2.74 15.13
N GLY A 482 -19.44 -3.48 15.86
CA GLY A 482 -20.57 -2.94 16.64
C GLY A 482 -21.70 -2.36 15.78
N THR A 483 -22.37 -1.34 16.30
CA THR A 483 -23.43 -0.64 15.56
C THR A 483 -22.79 0.31 14.55
N LEU A 484 -23.08 0.07 13.27
CA LEU A 484 -22.60 0.91 12.18
C LEU A 484 -23.57 2.09 11.98
N ALA A 485 -23.06 3.30 12.13
CA ALA A 485 -23.78 4.55 11.90
C ALA A 485 -22.82 5.54 11.20
N ASP A 486 -23.37 6.33 10.28
CA ASP A 486 -22.63 7.37 9.55
C ASP A 486 -21.36 6.85 8.85
N VAL A 487 -21.47 5.67 8.23
CA VAL A 487 -20.40 5.01 7.50
C VAL A 487 -20.85 4.58 6.11
N THR A 488 -19.91 4.53 5.18
CA THR A 488 -20.05 3.89 3.88
C THR A 488 -19.35 2.54 3.92
N ILE A 489 -20.05 1.46 3.66
CA ILE A 489 -19.45 0.14 3.46
C ILE A 489 -19.13 0.01 1.98
N ALA A 490 -17.87 -0.27 1.66
CA ALA A 490 -17.44 -0.56 0.29
C ALA A 490 -17.08 -2.04 0.15
N VAL A 491 -17.57 -2.68 -0.91
CA VAL A 491 -17.23 -4.05 -1.26
C VAL A 491 -16.62 -4.07 -2.66
N ARG A 492 -15.43 -4.65 -2.79
CA ARG A 492 -14.72 -4.79 -4.07
C ARG A 492 -14.53 -6.27 -4.38
N ALA A 493 -14.80 -6.65 -5.61
CA ALA A 493 -14.41 -7.98 -6.08
C ALA A 493 -12.88 -8.07 -6.20
N LEU A 494 -12.32 -9.18 -5.76
CA LEU A 494 -10.93 -9.57 -5.98
C LEU A 494 -10.90 -10.66 -7.06
N ASP A 495 -10.04 -10.49 -8.06
CA ASP A 495 -9.77 -11.60 -8.96
C ASP A 495 -8.86 -12.66 -8.31
N ARG A 496 -8.67 -13.78 -8.98
CA ARG A 496 -7.85 -14.89 -8.45
C ARG A 496 -6.35 -14.54 -8.36
N TYR A 497 -5.93 -13.41 -8.93
CA TYR A 497 -4.54 -12.91 -8.87
C TYR A 497 -4.36 -11.85 -7.78
N GLY A 498 -5.43 -11.49 -7.04
CA GLY A 498 -5.42 -10.54 -5.94
C GLY A 498 -5.66 -9.08 -6.34
N ASN A 499 -6.01 -8.78 -7.61
CA ASN A 499 -6.33 -7.42 -8.02
C ASN A 499 -7.74 -7.02 -7.55
N GLU A 500 -7.85 -5.82 -6.99
CA GLU A 500 -9.13 -5.23 -6.63
C GLU A 500 -9.79 -4.55 -7.83
N HIS A 501 -11.08 -4.78 -8.00
CA HIS A 501 -11.92 -4.21 -9.05
C HIS A 501 -12.85 -3.11 -8.51
N PRO A 502 -13.67 -2.43 -9.36
CA PRO A 502 -14.53 -1.35 -8.91
C PRO A 502 -15.38 -1.71 -7.70
N ALA A 503 -15.56 -0.75 -6.79
CA ALA A 503 -16.33 -0.92 -5.58
C ALA A 503 -17.82 -0.75 -5.84
N ALA A 504 -18.64 -1.49 -5.08
CA ALA A 504 -20.00 -1.09 -4.82
C ALA A 504 -20.10 -0.56 -3.38
N LEU A 505 -20.89 0.49 -3.18
CA LEU A 505 -20.99 1.24 -1.95
C LEU A 505 -22.38 1.08 -1.33
N LEU A 506 -22.44 0.91 -0.02
CA LEU A 506 -23.67 0.95 0.80
C LEU A 506 -23.47 2.01 1.88
N GLN A 507 -24.14 3.13 1.75
CA GLN A 507 -24.11 4.17 2.75
C GLN A 507 -25.13 3.88 3.86
N ILE A 508 -24.69 4.02 5.11
CA ILE A 508 -25.50 3.89 6.32
C ILE A 508 -25.47 5.25 7.02
N GLY A 509 -26.64 5.71 7.43
CA GLY A 509 -26.80 7.07 7.96
C GLY A 509 -26.83 8.11 6.84
N GLU A 510 -26.92 9.35 7.24
CA GLU A 510 -26.93 10.47 6.30
C GLU A 510 -25.49 10.72 5.80
N ALA A 511 -25.36 11.00 4.50
CA ALA A 511 -24.15 11.67 4.02
C ALA A 511 -24.01 12.97 4.82
N PRO A 512 -22.79 13.47 5.12
CA PRO A 512 -22.67 14.84 5.55
C PRO A 512 -23.38 15.66 4.46
N GLU A 513 -24.48 16.30 4.82
CA GLU A 513 -25.13 17.22 3.89
C GLU A 513 -24.04 18.20 3.45
N PRO A 514 -23.87 18.45 2.14
CA PRO A 514 -23.12 19.62 1.71
C PRO A 514 -23.71 20.78 2.50
N GLU A 515 -22.89 21.61 3.13
CA GLU A 515 -23.38 22.74 3.91
C GLU A 515 -24.49 23.41 3.11
N PRO A 516 -25.71 23.58 3.68
CA PRO A 516 -26.86 24.03 2.89
C PRO A 516 -26.48 25.33 2.21
N GLN A 517 -26.63 25.37 0.90
CA GLN A 517 -26.40 26.58 0.11
C GLN A 517 -27.38 27.62 0.63
N VAL A 518 -26.86 28.62 1.30
CA VAL A 518 -27.66 29.72 1.85
C VAL A 518 -27.76 30.82 0.78
N ASP A 519 -28.94 31.16 0.36
CA ASP A 519 -29.12 32.28 -0.57
C ASP A 519 -28.48 33.55 0.02
N GLY A 520 -27.71 34.28 -0.75
CA GLY A 520 -26.97 35.43 -0.27
C GLY A 520 -26.21 36.16 -1.36
N GLU A 521 -25.48 37.15 -0.98
CA GLU A 521 -24.71 38.01 -1.88
C GLU A 521 -23.23 37.99 -1.51
N LEU A 522 -22.38 37.79 -2.50
CA LEU A 522 -20.93 37.87 -2.38
C LEU A 522 -20.47 39.32 -2.58
N SER A 523 -19.74 39.88 -1.63
CA SER A 523 -19.05 41.15 -1.76
C SER A 523 -17.55 41.02 -1.65
N ARG A 524 -16.79 41.99 -2.21
CA ARG A 524 -15.33 42.03 -2.15
C ARG A 524 -14.86 43.40 -1.79
N VAL A 525 -13.93 43.50 -0.84
CA VAL A 525 -13.24 44.75 -0.42
C VAL A 525 -11.74 44.54 -0.54
N GLU A 526 -11.01 45.47 -1.15
CA GLU A 526 -9.57 45.50 -1.09
C GLU A 526 -9.12 45.98 0.29
N LEU A 527 -8.34 45.16 1.01
CA LEU A 527 -7.84 45.48 2.35
C LEU A 527 -6.57 46.32 2.29
N TRP A 528 -5.65 45.94 1.45
CA TRP A 528 -4.38 46.63 1.20
C TRP A 528 -3.78 46.20 -0.14
N ARG A 529 -2.91 47.10 -0.65
CA ARG A 529 -2.14 46.91 -1.89
C ARG A 529 -0.73 47.41 -1.65
N LYS A 530 0.25 46.64 -2.13
CA LYS A 530 1.67 47.00 -2.15
C LYS A 530 2.21 46.80 -3.55
N SER A 531 2.64 47.87 -4.22
CA SER A 531 3.33 47.77 -5.50
C SER A 531 4.76 47.22 -5.34
N SER A 532 5.37 46.77 -6.41
CA SER A 532 6.78 46.35 -6.41
C SER A 532 7.76 47.47 -5.94
N ALA A 533 7.42 48.73 -6.16
CA ALA A 533 8.19 49.86 -5.61
C ALA A 533 8.14 49.97 -4.07
N GLN A 534 7.05 49.50 -3.47
CA GLN A 534 6.88 49.49 -2.00
C GLN A 534 7.42 48.19 -1.36
N LEU A 535 7.65 47.14 -2.16
CA LEU A 535 8.19 45.83 -1.76
C LEU A 535 9.57 45.66 -2.43
N SER A 536 10.63 46.18 -1.81
CA SER A 536 11.97 46.28 -2.39
C SER A 536 12.57 44.94 -2.86
N PHE A 537 12.02 43.81 -2.36
CA PHE A 537 12.41 42.47 -2.78
C PHE A 537 11.72 42.01 -4.09
N MET A 538 10.72 42.72 -4.58
CA MET A 538 9.96 42.36 -5.78
C MET A 538 10.49 43.08 -7.05
N SER A 539 11.81 43.22 -7.17
CA SER A 539 12.44 43.89 -8.31
C SER A 539 12.71 42.98 -9.50
N THR A 540 12.39 41.69 -9.41
CA THR A 540 12.66 40.67 -10.43
C THR A 540 11.48 39.69 -10.55
N ASP A 541 11.49 38.86 -11.61
CA ASP A 541 10.51 37.77 -11.83
C ASP A 541 10.72 36.55 -10.89
N ALA A 542 11.52 36.70 -9.84
CA ALA A 542 11.89 35.59 -8.94
C ALA A 542 10.81 35.21 -7.93
N ASN A 543 9.89 36.13 -7.66
CA ASN A 543 8.81 35.91 -6.70
C ASN A 543 7.61 35.28 -7.41
N ARG A 544 7.43 33.97 -7.29
CA ARG A 544 6.44 33.22 -8.08
C ARG A 544 5.38 32.50 -7.26
N SER A 545 5.55 32.43 -5.95
CA SER A 545 4.71 31.64 -5.09
C SER A 545 4.36 32.43 -3.83
N ILE A 546 3.06 32.44 -3.47
CA ILE A 546 2.55 33.01 -2.24
C ILE A 546 1.71 31.96 -1.52
N VAL A 547 1.86 31.86 -0.20
CA VAL A 547 1.00 31.01 0.64
C VAL A 547 0.70 31.70 1.96
N TYR A 548 -0.50 31.49 2.48
CA TYR A 548 -0.93 31.96 3.79
C TYR A 548 -0.80 30.85 4.83
N TYR A 549 -0.30 31.19 6.01
CA TYR A 549 -0.34 30.33 7.19
C TYR A 549 -0.23 31.16 8.48
N ASN A 550 -1.13 30.95 9.43
CA ASN A 550 -1.13 31.56 10.77
C ASN A 550 -0.92 33.09 10.77
N GLY A 551 -1.72 33.83 10.00
CA GLY A 551 -1.70 35.30 9.95
C GLY A 551 -0.51 35.88 9.16
N ARG A 552 0.26 35.06 8.47
CA ARG A 552 1.43 35.47 7.67
C ARG A 552 1.31 35.01 6.24
N LEU A 553 1.98 35.77 5.36
CA LEU A 553 2.20 35.40 3.95
C LEU A 553 3.66 35.04 3.75
N TYR A 554 3.91 33.96 3.06
CA TYR A 554 5.24 33.50 2.71
C TYR A 554 5.40 33.60 1.21
N VAL A 555 6.37 34.41 0.76
CA VAL A 555 6.61 34.71 -0.66
C VAL A 555 7.98 34.21 -1.06
N SER A 556 8.03 33.28 -2.03
CA SER A 556 9.29 32.69 -2.50
C SER A 556 10.12 33.70 -3.31
N ASP A 557 11.45 33.59 -3.22
CA ASP A 557 12.42 34.19 -4.12
C ASP A 557 13.44 33.17 -4.56
N GLY A 558 13.20 32.60 -5.72
CA GLY A 558 14.04 31.53 -6.25
C GLY A 558 15.41 31.96 -6.68
N LEU A 559 15.63 33.21 -7.05
CA LEU A 559 16.94 33.72 -7.49
C LEU A 559 17.84 34.14 -6.33
N GLN A 560 17.23 34.58 -5.22
CA GLN A 560 17.96 35.02 -4.03
C GLN A 560 18.09 33.92 -2.98
N TYR A 561 17.50 32.74 -3.23
CA TYR A 561 17.46 31.62 -2.30
C TYR A 561 16.87 32.01 -0.94
N LYS A 562 15.73 32.69 -0.97
CA LYS A 562 15.05 33.25 0.21
C LYS A 562 13.55 33.08 0.12
N TYR A 563 12.90 33.26 1.23
CA TYR A 563 11.48 33.65 1.24
C TYR A 563 11.25 34.82 2.20
N TYR A 564 10.28 35.59 1.87
CA TYR A 564 9.86 36.76 2.64
C TYR A 564 8.61 36.45 3.41
N VAL A 565 8.58 36.90 4.66
CA VAL A 565 7.43 36.72 5.58
C VAL A 565 6.78 38.09 5.77
N LEU A 566 5.53 38.20 5.35
CA LEU A 566 4.76 39.44 5.48
C LEU A 566 3.60 39.21 6.46
N ASN A 567 3.23 40.27 7.18
CA ASN A 567 1.99 40.29 7.95
C ASN A 567 0.79 40.26 6.99
N ALA A 568 -0.08 39.27 7.14
CA ALA A 568 -1.21 39.09 6.23
C ALA A 568 -2.27 40.21 6.31
N ALA A 569 -2.41 40.85 7.49
CA ALA A 569 -3.39 41.92 7.68
C ALA A 569 -2.93 43.28 7.12
N THR A 570 -1.63 43.53 7.01
CA THR A 570 -1.06 44.85 6.64
C THR A 570 -0.16 44.83 5.40
N GLY A 571 0.27 43.66 4.94
CA GLY A 571 1.27 43.52 3.89
C GLY A 571 2.67 44.01 4.27
N ALA A 572 2.93 44.28 5.56
CA ALA A 572 4.26 44.70 6.04
C ALA A 572 5.23 43.53 6.06
N LEU A 573 6.49 43.75 5.60
CA LEU A 573 7.55 42.75 5.70
C LEU A 573 7.96 42.58 7.17
N GLU A 574 7.82 41.37 7.71
CA GLU A 574 8.22 41.04 9.08
C GLU A 574 9.63 40.44 9.15
N SER A 575 9.96 39.56 8.22
CA SER A 575 11.27 38.92 8.19
C SER A 575 11.65 38.40 6.81
N THR A 576 12.94 38.07 6.64
CA THR A 576 13.47 37.40 5.47
C THR A 576 14.24 36.18 5.94
N VAL A 577 13.97 35.04 5.34
CA VAL A 577 14.58 33.76 5.68
C VAL A 577 15.42 33.28 4.51
N SER A 578 16.73 33.09 4.76
CA SER A 578 17.64 32.55 3.77
C SER A 578 17.58 31.02 3.71
N LEU A 579 17.63 30.47 2.51
CA LEU A 579 17.70 29.05 2.22
C LEU A 579 19.10 28.68 1.70
N PRO A 580 19.57 27.44 1.90
CA PRO A 580 20.86 27.00 1.38
C PRO A 580 20.91 27.07 -0.16
N THR A 581 22.01 27.65 -0.71
CA THR A 581 22.18 27.85 -2.16
C THR A 581 22.53 26.57 -2.93
N GLN A 582 22.92 25.52 -2.23
CA GLN A 582 23.31 24.23 -2.82
C GLN A 582 22.15 23.40 -3.40
N TYR A 583 20.92 23.77 -3.08
CA TYR A 583 19.72 23.09 -3.52
C TYR A 583 18.97 23.95 -4.52
N HIS A 584 19.31 24.03 -5.72
CA HIS A 584 18.58 24.67 -6.83
C HIS A 584 17.69 25.90 -6.51
N VAL A 585 17.08 26.46 -7.53
CA VAL A 585 16.26 27.67 -7.46
C VAL A 585 14.90 27.37 -6.82
N TRP A 586 14.60 27.94 -5.65
CA TRP A 586 13.35 27.74 -4.90
C TRP A 586 12.20 28.61 -5.44
N HIS A 587 11.60 28.22 -6.57
CA HIS A 587 10.48 28.97 -7.13
C HIS A 587 9.11 28.60 -6.56
N ASN A 588 8.97 27.44 -5.98
CA ASN A 588 7.71 26.94 -5.47
C ASN A 588 7.79 26.65 -3.97
N LEU A 589 6.95 27.35 -3.22
CA LEU A 589 6.82 27.21 -1.79
C LEU A 589 5.35 26.98 -1.49
N ARG A 590 5.03 25.92 -0.73
CA ARG A 590 3.68 25.62 -0.25
C ARG A 590 3.73 25.20 1.21
N ILE A 591 2.62 25.33 1.89
CA ILE A 591 2.44 24.86 3.27
C ILE A 591 1.19 23.99 3.28
N THR A 592 1.28 22.82 3.92
CA THR A 592 0.16 21.89 4.09
C THR A 592 -0.80 22.39 5.16
N GLU A 593 -1.97 21.79 5.28
CA GLU A 593 -3.01 22.22 6.23
C GLU A 593 -2.52 22.21 7.68
N ASP A 594 -1.64 21.28 8.05
CA ASP A 594 -1.02 21.13 9.38
C ASP A 594 0.29 21.93 9.56
N GLY A 595 0.70 22.70 8.55
CA GLY A 595 1.81 23.65 8.67
C GLY A 595 3.17 23.14 8.23
N GLN A 596 3.28 21.98 7.55
CA GLN A 596 4.55 21.55 6.97
C GLN A 596 4.90 22.40 5.74
N MET A 597 6.03 23.09 5.78
CA MET A 597 6.53 23.86 4.62
C MET A 597 7.23 22.91 3.64
N LEU A 598 6.81 22.98 2.39
CA LEU A 598 7.32 22.22 1.26
C LEU A 598 7.92 23.16 0.22
N LEU A 599 9.09 22.81 -0.29
CA LEU A 599 9.85 23.59 -1.28
C LEU A 599 10.15 22.72 -2.50
N GLY A 600 10.13 23.31 -3.69
CA GLY A 600 10.46 22.61 -4.91
C GLY A 600 11.18 23.50 -5.92
N ASN A 601 11.90 22.86 -6.84
CA ASN A 601 12.57 23.50 -7.95
C ASN A 601 11.73 23.42 -9.23
N SER A 602 11.96 24.33 -10.16
CA SER A 602 11.49 24.18 -11.54
C SER A 602 12.42 23.19 -12.24
N ALA A 603 11.94 22.00 -12.58
CA ALA A 603 12.75 21.02 -13.28
C ALA A 603 12.64 21.16 -14.79
N THR A 604 13.77 21.05 -15.48
CA THR A 604 13.81 20.99 -16.95
C THR A 604 13.34 19.63 -17.47
N ALA A 605 13.09 19.51 -18.77
CA ALA A 605 12.50 18.33 -19.42
C ALA A 605 13.24 16.99 -19.11
N ALA A 606 14.53 17.04 -18.80
CA ALA A 606 15.36 15.87 -18.45
C ALA A 606 15.75 15.83 -16.95
N GLY A 607 15.18 16.70 -16.12
CA GLY A 607 15.60 16.86 -14.72
C GLY A 607 14.79 16.03 -13.73
N THR A 608 15.32 15.98 -12.50
CA THR A 608 14.65 15.36 -11.36
C THR A 608 13.78 16.39 -10.65
N GLN A 609 12.51 16.05 -10.44
CA GLN A 609 11.61 16.81 -9.57
C GLN A 609 11.92 16.42 -8.13
N THR A 610 12.38 17.35 -7.32
CA THR A 610 12.66 17.12 -5.91
C THR A 610 11.79 18.03 -5.06
N VAL A 611 11.12 17.43 -4.07
CA VAL A 611 10.39 18.13 -3.01
C VAL A 611 11.21 18.04 -1.73
N TYR A 612 11.33 19.17 -1.06
CA TYR A 612 12.03 19.28 0.21
C TYR A 612 11.06 19.75 1.28
N ALA A 613 11.22 19.24 2.49
CA ALA A 613 10.52 19.71 3.67
C ALA A 613 11.44 20.53 4.57
N THR A 614 10.91 21.58 5.17
CA THR A 614 11.64 22.40 6.16
C THR A 614 10.68 22.96 7.19
N ALA A 615 11.18 23.33 8.36
CA ALA A 615 10.39 24.03 9.36
C ALA A 615 10.06 25.46 8.90
N ILE A 616 8.89 25.98 9.29
CA ILE A 616 8.56 27.39 9.14
C ILE A 616 9.52 28.22 10.01
N GLY A 617 10.14 29.22 9.44
CA GLY A 617 11.16 30.05 10.11
C GLY A 617 12.60 29.70 9.76
N GLY A 618 12.81 28.70 8.93
CA GLY A 618 14.12 28.32 8.40
C GLY A 618 14.64 27.00 8.94
N GLY A 619 15.78 26.57 8.41
CA GLY A 619 16.41 25.30 8.69
C GLY A 619 17.06 24.76 7.42
N ASN A 620 17.73 23.61 7.53
CA ASN A 620 18.21 22.90 6.35
C ASN A 620 17.08 22.07 5.76
N PRO A 621 16.61 22.39 4.54
CA PRO A 621 15.60 21.58 3.87
C PRO A 621 16.10 20.15 3.65
N THR A 622 15.26 19.16 3.97
CA THR A 622 15.55 17.75 3.70
C THR A 622 14.78 17.29 2.49
N SER A 623 15.42 16.53 1.58
CA SER A 623 14.73 15.94 0.45
C SER A 623 13.76 14.86 0.97
N VAL A 624 12.47 15.03 0.68
CA VAL A 624 11.40 14.11 1.12
C VAL A 624 10.83 13.30 -0.04
N ALA A 625 10.92 13.80 -1.27
CA ALA A 625 10.57 13.07 -2.47
C ALA A 625 11.46 13.48 -3.64
N SER A 626 11.72 12.52 -4.52
CA SER A 626 12.45 12.74 -5.76
C SER A 626 11.84 11.88 -6.86
N TYR A 627 11.50 12.52 -7.98
CA TYR A 627 10.95 11.85 -9.15
C TYR A 627 11.80 12.17 -10.38
N THR A 628 12.55 11.18 -10.83
CA THR A 628 13.39 11.30 -12.05
C THR A 628 12.57 10.83 -13.25
N ASN A 629 12.49 11.67 -14.30
CA ASN A 629 11.55 11.37 -15.37
C ASN A 629 12.06 11.71 -16.76
N SER A 630 12.16 10.69 -17.58
CA SER A 630 12.44 10.79 -19.01
C SER A 630 11.22 11.10 -19.90
N GLY A 631 10.08 11.44 -19.37
CA GLY A 631 8.87 11.64 -20.19
C GLY A 631 7.78 12.51 -19.57
N PHE A 632 7.98 13.03 -18.36
CA PHE A 632 7.05 13.95 -17.72
C PHE A 632 7.23 15.39 -18.22
N GLY A 633 8.48 15.81 -18.37
CA GLY A 633 8.84 17.14 -18.78
C GLY A 633 8.95 18.15 -17.64
N ARG A 634 9.04 19.44 -17.99
CA ARG A 634 9.16 20.53 -17.04
C ARG A 634 7.86 20.69 -16.23
N THR A 635 7.98 20.97 -14.94
CA THR A 635 6.91 21.52 -14.10
C THR A 635 7.42 22.72 -13.32
N ASP A 636 6.55 23.71 -13.09
CA ASP A 636 6.89 24.92 -12.36
C ASP A 636 6.22 24.97 -10.99
N TYR A 637 5.10 24.25 -10.78
CA TYR A 637 4.29 24.34 -9.57
C TYR A 637 3.84 22.98 -9.07
N PHE A 638 3.72 22.87 -7.75
CA PHE A 638 2.96 21.81 -7.08
C PHE A 638 1.99 22.41 -6.07
N TYR A 639 0.93 21.69 -5.77
CA TYR A 639 -0.07 22.07 -4.79
C TYR A 639 -0.36 20.90 -3.86
N PRO A 640 -0.27 21.09 -2.52
CA PRO A 640 -0.65 20.10 -1.55
C PRO A 640 -2.18 20.06 -1.35
N PHE A 641 -2.67 18.91 -0.94
CA PHE A 641 -4.03 18.69 -0.46
C PHE A 641 -3.98 17.80 0.78
N GLY A 642 -4.58 18.26 1.88
CA GLY A 642 -4.60 17.57 3.16
C GLY A 642 -3.40 17.87 4.07
N ALA A 643 -3.39 17.21 5.22
CA ALA A 643 -2.41 17.40 6.28
C ALA A 643 -1.22 16.44 6.13
N TYR A 644 0.01 16.95 6.23
CA TYR A 644 1.23 16.16 5.99
C TYR A 644 1.42 15.05 7.02
N GLU A 645 1.11 15.34 8.29
CA GLU A 645 1.18 14.37 9.39
C GLU A 645 0.02 13.36 9.42
N GLN A 646 -1.05 13.60 8.65
CA GLN A 646 -2.19 12.69 8.58
C GLN A 646 -2.19 11.95 7.24
N SER A 647 -2.76 12.58 6.22
CA SER A 647 -2.76 12.05 4.85
C SER A 647 -3.06 13.15 3.85
N GLY A 648 -2.54 12.99 2.65
CA GLY A 648 -2.76 13.93 1.56
C GLY A 648 -1.93 13.58 0.33
N TYR A 649 -1.81 14.56 -0.57
CA TYR A 649 -0.98 14.40 -1.76
C TYR A 649 -0.47 15.75 -2.29
N LEU A 650 0.61 15.70 -3.05
CA LEU A 650 1.07 16.77 -3.94
C LEU A 650 0.62 16.49 -5.35
N LEU A 651 0.21 17.52 -6.06
CA LEU A 651 -0.14 17.44 -7.47
C LEU A 651 0.69 18.44 -8.28
N MET A 652 1.27 17.96 -9.40
CA MET A 652 2.06 18.75 -10.34
C MET A 652 1.52 18.55 -11.75
N LEU A 653 1.57 19.57 -12.58
CA LEU A 653 1.20 19.49 -14.00
C LEU A 653 2.43 19.75 -14.87
N SER A 654 2.61 18.93 -15.90
CA SER A 654 3.68 19.14 -16.89
C SER A 654 3.37 20.31 -17.80
N ASN A 655 4.36 21.17 -18.03
CA ASN A 655 4.24 22.32 -18.95
C ASN A 655 4.22 21.89 -20.43
N VAL A 656 4.72 20.70 -20.74
CA VAL A 656 5.05 20.31 -22.12
C VAL A 656 4.42 18.99 -22.56
N ASN A 657 3.91 18.22 -21.62
CA ASN A 657 3.26 16.94 -21.88
C ASN A 657 1.90 16.89 -21.19
N HIS A 658 0.94 16.20 -21.77
CA HIS A 658 -0.39 15.99 -21.19
C HIS A 658 -0.33 15.01 -20.01
N LYS A 659 0.38 15.39 -18.94
CA LYS A 659 0.64 14.57 -17.77
C LYS A 659 0.55 15.37 -16.48
N ALA A 660 -0.01 14.73 -15.45
CA ALA A 660 0.09 15.19 -14.08
C ALA A 660 0.88 14.17 -13.23
N LEU A 661 1.60 14.63 -12.21
CA LEU A 661 2.27 13.79 -11.23
C LEU A 661 1.60 13.99 -9.89
N LYS A 662 1.07 12.91 -9.33
CA LYS A 662 0.53 12.84 -7.97
C LYS A 662 1.55 12.12 -7.08
N MET A 663 1.91 12.74 -5.96
CA MET A 663 2.75 12.14 -4.92
C MET A 663 1.95 12.12 -3.62
N ASP A 664 1.66 10.96 -3.11
CA ASP A 664 0.95 10.80 -1.85
C ASP A 664 1.86 11.11 -0.66
N TYR A 665 1.28 11.54 0.46
CA TYR A 665 1.98 11.64 1.73
C TYR A 665 1.06 11.26 2.88
N ALA A 666 1.66 10.73 3.95
CA ALA A 666 0.99 10.41 5.19
C ALA A 666 2.01 10.31 6.33
N ASN A 667 1.57 10.58 7.57
CA ASN A 667 2.39 10.42 8.79
C ASN A 667 3.74 11.14 8.71
N GLY A 668 3.76 12.33 8.15
CA GLY A 668 5.01 13.12 8.02
C GLY A 668 6.00 12.60 6.98
N ALA A 669 5.59 11.71 6.08
CA ALA A 669 6.45 11.15 5.05
C ALA A 669 5.78 11.13 3.67
N MET A 670 6.60 11.28 2.62
CA MET A 670 6.13 11.10 1.25
C MET A 670 6.03 9.61 0.93
N GLY A 671 4.93 9.24 0.28
CA GLY A 671 4.60 7.87 -0.13
C GLY A 671 4.80 7.62 -1.63
N SER A 672 3.84 6.93 -2.23
CA SER A 672 3.89 6.56 -3.65
C SER A 672 3.77 7.77 -4.58
N SER A 673 4.38 7.68 -5.76
CA SER A 673 4.19 8.65 -6.84
C SER A 673 3.59 7.98 -8.07
N ARG A 674 2.66 8.68 -8.73
CA ARG A 674 1.99 8.17 -9.93
C ARG A 674 1.88 9.24 -11.00
N VAL A 675 2.25 8.90 -12.24
CA VAL A 675 1.98 9.73 -13.41
C VAL A 675 0.58 9.43 -13.95
N ILE A 676 -0.16 10.49 -14.19
CA ILE A 676 -1.49 10.49 -14.79
C ILE A 676 -1.32 11.06 -16.19
N SER A 677 -1.62 10.29 -17.23
CA SER A 677 -1.50 10.71 -18.64
C SER A 677 -2.88 10.80 -19.26
N ASN A 678 -3.21 11.96 -19.83
CA ASN A 678 -4.48 12.18 -20.51
C ASN A 678 -4.37 13.40 -21.44
N ASP A 679 -4.70 13.25 -22.71
CA ASP A 679 -4.59 14.31 -23.72
C ASP A 679 -5.47 15.55 -23.44
N ALA A 680 -6.45 15.42 -22.53
CA ALA A 680 -7.28 16.54 -22.09
C ALA A 680 -6.56 17.45 -21.06
N LEU A 681 -5.44 17.01 -20.45
CA LEU A 681 -4.67 17.85 -19.52
C LEU A 681 -4.03 19.00 -20.28
N PRO A 682 -4.16 20.25 -19.79
CA PRO A 682 -3.59 21.40 -20.45
C PRO A 682 -2.06 21.37 -20.40
N ILE A 683 -1.44 21.92 -21.45
CA ILE A 683 -0.01 22.19 -21.53
C ILE A 683 0.22 23.68 -21.78
N GLY A 684 1.35 24.20 -21.36
CA GLY A 684 1.74 25.59 -21.53
C GLY A 684 2.61 26.10 -20.41
N THR A 685 3.11 27.33 -20.54
CA THR A 685 3.97 27.97 -19.54
C THR A 685 3.25 28.07 -18.19
N SER A 686 4.00 27.77 -17.12
CA SER A 686 3.51 27.87 -15.73
C SER A 686 2.21 27.08 -15.48
N ALA A 687 2.13 25.86 -16.03
CA ALA A 687 0.97 25.00 -15.83
C ALA A 687 0.74 24.70 -14.35
N LYS A 688 -0.53 24.73 -13.92
CA LYS A 688 -0.98 24.55 -12.53
C LYS A 688 -2.05 23.48 -12.44
N ALA A 689 -1.97 22.66 -11.40
CA ALA A 689 -2.99 21.69 -11.02
C ALA A 689 -3.37 21.95 -9.56
N ILE A 690 -4.51 22.55 -9.31
CA ILE A 690 -4.98 22.92 -7.97
C ILE A 690 -6.06 21.92 -7.54
N PRO A 691 -5.85 21.17 -6.46
CA PRO A 691 -6.86 20.28 -5.91
C PRO A 691 -8.17 21.04 -5.59
N ARG A 692 -9.31 20.48 -5.99
CA ARG A 692 -10.65 20.91 -5.54
C ARG A 692 -11.08 20.08 -4.33
N ASN A 693 -10.85 18.78 -4.43
CA ASN A 693 -11.13 17.81 -3.37
C ASN A 693 -10.27 16.54 -3.62
N ALA A 694 -10.52 15.47 -2.87
CA ALA A 694 -9.77 14.22 -2.99
C ALA A 694 -9.83 13.55 -4.38
N THR A 695 -10.85 13.84 -5.19
CA THR A 695 -11.12 13.14 -6.46
C THR A 695 -10.95 14.00 -7.71
N THR A 696 -10.96 15.33 -7.56
CA THR A 696 -10.90 16.27 -8.69
C THR A 696 -9.94 17.43 -8.46
N PHE A 697 -9.42 17.98 -9.53
CA PHE A 697 -8.54 19.15 -9.52
C PHE A 697 -8.80 20.06 -10.71
N PHE A 698 -8.58 21.35 -10.52
CA PHE A 698 -8.55 22.31 -11.62
C PHE A 698 -7.18 22.34 -12.27
N ALA A 699 -7.14 22.33 -13.60
CA ALA A 699 -5.91 22.43 -14.37
C ALA A 699 -5.97 23.64 -15.32
N SER A 700 -4.89 24.42 -15.38
CA SER A 700 -4.73 25.57 -16.26
C SER A 700 -3.28 25.78 -16.68
N ALA A 701 -3.06 26.58 -17.73
CA ALA A 701 -1.75 27.03 -18.17
C ALA A 701 -1.88 28.43 -18.80
N ALA A 702 -0.78 29.12 -19.06
CA ALA A 702 -0.83 30.42 -19.76
C ALA A 702 -1.53 30.25 -21.13
N GLY A 703 -2.54 31.05 -21.38
CA GLY A 703 -3.38 30.97 -22.57
C GLY A 703 -4.45 29.88 -22.56
N VAL A 704 -4.56 29.10 -21.48
CA VAL A 704 -5.54 27.99 -21.37
C VAL A 704 -6.47 28.24 -20.19
N LEU A 705 -7.77 28.24 -20.44
CA LEU A 705 -8.79 28.39 -19.40
C LEU A 705 -8.76 27.20 -18.43
N PRO A 706 -9.06 27.43 -17.15
CA PRO A 706 -9.17 26.35 -16.17
C PRO A 706 -10.21 25.31 -16.59
N THR A 707 -9.88 24.04 -16.42
CA THR A 707 -10.79 22.90 -16.61
C THR A 707 -10.74 21.98 -15.40
N LEU A 708 -11.83 21.27 -15.11
CA LEU A 708 -11.90 20.31 -14.02
C LEU A 708 -11.57 18.92 -14.52
N HIS A 709 -10.75 18.21 -13.77
CA HIS A 709 -10.22 16.87 -14.12
C HIS A 709 -10.37 15.88 -12.98
N ASN A 710 -10.55 14.63 -13.33
CA ASN A 710 -10.51 13.51 -12.39
C ASN A 710 -9.06 13.19 -12.01
N ILE A 711 -8.76 13.08 -10.72
CA ILE A 711 -7.40 12.87 -10.21
C ILE A 711 -6.85 11.48 -10.49
N SER A 712 -7.72 10.49 -10.72
CA SER A 712 -7.29 9.11 -11.00
C SER A 712 -6.95 8.88 -12.47
N THR A 713 -7.64 9.55 -13.38
CA THR A 713 -7.52 9.29 -14.83
C THR A 713 -6.98 10.48 -15.62
N GLY A 714 -6.95 11.69 -15.03
CA GLY A 714 -6.67 12.94 -15.75
C GLY A 714 -7.77 13.37 -16.74
N ALA A 715 -8.83 12.59 -16.85
CA ALA A 715 -9.91 12.90 -17.78
C ALA A 715 -10.59 14.22 -17.39
N LYS A 716 -10.86 15.05 -18.39
CA LYS A 716 -11.63 16.29 -18.21
C LYS A 716 -13.07 15.94 -17.87
N THR A 717 -13.54 16.44 -16.73
CA THR A 717 -14.93 16.27 -16.27
C THR A 717 -15.77 17.47 -16.60
N GLU A 718 -15.19 18.68 -16.53
CA GLU A 718 -15.90 19.93 -16.83
C GLU A 718 -15.02 20.94 -17.56
N GLY A 719 -15.69 21.86 -18.30
CA GLY A 719 -15.08 23.00 -18.95
C GLY A 719 -16.11 24.08 -19.25
N TRP A 720 -15.65 25.24 -19.69
CA TRP A 720 -16.47 26.40 -19.97
C TRP A 720 -17.25 26.22 -21.26
N THR A 721 -18.51 25.87 -21.17
CA THR A 721 -19.43 25.72 -22.32
C THR A 721 -20.59 26.74 -22.32
N GLY A 722 -20.80 27.44 -21.19
CA GLY A 722 -21.81 28.45 -21.01
C GLY A 722 -21.51 29.77 -21.74
N SER A 723 -22.46 30.70 -21.68
CA SER A 723 -22.33 32.07 -22.22
C SER A 723 -21.37 32.93 -21.36
N VAL A 724 -21.29 32.66 -20.09
CA VAL A 724 -20.35 33.31 -19.17
C VAL A 724 -19.08 32.48 -19.08
N LYS A 725 -17.97 33.02 -19.55
CA LYS A 725 -16.65 32.38 -19.46
C LYS A 725 -15.55 33.44 -19.44
N PRO A 726 -14.40 33.18 -18.75
CA PRO A 726 -13.25 34.05 -18.81
C PRO A 726 -12.74 34.21 -20.25
N THR A 727 -12.07 35.33 -20.50
CA THR A 727 -11.23 35.46 -21.69
C THR A 727 -9.90 34.77 -21.43
N ALA A 728 -9.49 33.90 -22.33
CA ALA A 728 -8.16 33.28 -22.22
C ALA A 728 -7.08 34.36 -22.41
N VAL A 729 -6.26 34.56 -21.41
CA VAL A 729 -5.14 35.50 -21.39
C VAL A 729 -3.81 34.72 -21.25
N ASN A 730 -2.75 35.31 -21.79
CA ASN A 730 -1.42 34.64 -21.73
C ASN A 730 -0.81 34.72 -20.32
N VAL A 731 -1.56 34.29 -19.31
CA VAL A 731 -1.13 34.21 -17.92
C VAL A 731 -1.74 32.99 -17.26
N SER A 732 -0.99 32.28 -16.45
CA SER A 732 -1.44 31.20 -15.61
C SER A 732 -1.68 31.70 -14.18
N GLY A 733 -2.80 31.34 -13.61
CA GLY A 733 -3.17 31.66 -12.23
C GLY A 733 -4.50 31.02 -11.89
N LEU A 734 -4.68 30.66 -10.65
CA LEU A 734 -5.91 30.07 -10.21
C LEU A 734 -6.00 30.19 -8.67
N GLY A 735 -7.15 30.66 -8.17
CA GLY A 735 -7.52 30.61 -6.76
C GLY A 735 -8.87 29.94 -6.63
N TYR A 736 -9.09 29.20 -5.56
CA TYR A 736 -10.33 28.50 -5.28
C TYR A 736 -10.67 28.58 -3.80
N PHE A 737 -11.94 28.82 -3.49
CA PHE A 737 -12.46 28.78 -2.12
C PHE A 737 -13.97 28.50 -2.09
N MET A 738 -14.43 28.11 -0.90
CA MET A 738 -15.86 27.93 -0.61
C MET A 738 -16.30 28.89 0.50
N LEU A 739 -17.51 29.45 0.37
CA LEU A 739 -18.19 30.21 1.40
C LEU A 739 -19.68 29.84 1.44
N SER A 740 -20.18 29.42 2.61
CA SER A 740 -21.61 29.11 2.82
C SER A 740 -22.22 28.19 1.76
N GLY A 741 -21.48 27.13 1.40
CA GLY A 741 -21.90 26.15 0.38
C GLY A 741 -21.70 26.58 -1.07
N HIS A 742 -21.24 27.81 -1.33
CA HIS A 742 -20.91 28.28 -2.67
C HIS A 742 -19.44 28.11 -3.00
N GLU A 743 -19.14 27.69 -4.23
CA GLU A 743 -17.78 27.53 -4.73
C GLU A 743 -17.37 28.69 -5.64
N TYR A 744 -16.20 29.25 -5.40
CA TYR A 744 -15.69 30.40 -6.15
C TYR A 744 -14.33 30.13 -6.77
N LEU A 745 -14.17 30.51 -8.03
CA LEU A 745 -12.94 30.41 -8.79
C LEU A 745 -12.41 31.80 -9.17
N LEU A 746 -11.15 32.06 -8.85
CA LEU A 746 -10.44 33.28 -9.23
C LEU A 746 -9.62 33.01 -10.46
N VAL A 747 -9.89 33.77 -11.54
CA VAL A 747 -9.24 33.58 -12.83
C VAL A 747 -8.56 34.89 -13.25
N PRO A 748 -7.26 34.89 -13.59
CA PRO A 748 -6.55 36.08 -14.05
C PRO A 748 -7.19 36.71 -15.28
N ALA A 749 -7.24 38.01 -15.29
CA ALA A 749 -7.66 38.83 -16.43
C ALA A 749 -6.45 39.43 -17.18
N ASP A 750 -5.31 39.56 -16.50
CA ASP A 750 -4.05 40.07 -17.08
C ASP A 750 -2.83 39.56 -16.27
N ILE A 751 -1.63 39.84 -16.77
CA ILE A 751 -0.33 39.51 -16.09
C ILE A 751 0.03 40.51 -14.99
N TYR A 752 -0.69 41.60 -14.86
CA TYR A 752 -0.38 42.69 -13.94
C TYR A 752 -1.12 42.56 -12.60
N GLY A 753 -1.92 41.48 -12.44
CA GLY A 753 -2.66 41.20 -11.24
C GLY A 753 -4.14 41.56 -11.26
N GLY A 754 -4.70 41.82 -12.46
CA GLY A 754 -6.15 41.86 -12.64
C GLY A 754 -6.73 40.43 -12.62
N PHE A 755 -7.88 40.22 -11.94
CA PHE A 755 -8.56 38.93 -11.95
C PHE A 755 -10.07 39.10 -11.73
N ASN A 756 -10.83 38.10 -12.23
CA ASN A 756 -12.28 37.97 -12.07
C ASN A 756 -12.62 36.88 -11.07
N THR A 757 -13.81 36.98 -10.48
CA THR A 757 -14.36 35.95 -9.57
C THR A 757 -15.60 35.33 -10.19
N TYR A 758 -15.60 34.04 -10.34
CA TYR A 758 -16.72 33.24 -10.86
C TYR A 758 -17.26 32.33 -9.76
N GLU A 759 -18.57 32.30 -9.63
CA GLU A 759 -19.24 31.24 -8.89
C GLU A 759 -19.35 29.99 -9.76
N ILE A 760 -18.96 28.86 -9.24
CA ILE A 760 -18.92 27.60 -9.95
C ILE A 760 -19.63 26.47 -9.19
N THR A 761 -20.48 26.80 -8.24
CA THR A 761 -21.22 25.85 -7.40
C THR A 761 -21.97 24.81 -8.23
N ASN A 762 -22.55 25.22 -9.36
CA ASN A 762 -23.24 24.33 -10.30
C ASN A 762 -22.34 23.85 -11.45
N GLY A 763 -21.03 23.90 -11.26
CA GLY A 763 -20.01 23.50 -12.24
C GLY A 763 -19.60 24.60 -13.20
N LEU A 764 -18.47 24.39 -13.90
CA LEU A 764 -17.92 25.33 -14.90
C LEU A 764 -18.88 25.64 -16.05
N PRO A 765 -19.72 24.72 -16.57
CA PRO A 765 -20.68 25.02 -17.63
C PRO A 765 -21.76 26.02 -17.22
N GLN A 766 -22.08 26.12 -15.94
CA GLN A 766 -23.11 27.00 -15.36
C GLN A 766 -22.52 28.15 -14.55
N ALA A 767 -21.21 28.41 -14.71
CA ALA A 767 -20.54 29.47 -13.96
C ALA A 767 -21.18 30.85 -14.16
N ALA A 768 -21.25 31.64 -13.10
CA ALA A 768 -21.69 33.02 -13.11
C ALA A 768 -20.50 33.93 -12.74
N GLU A 769 -20.32 35.04 -13.49
CA GLU A 769 -19.36 36.06 -13.08
C GLU A 769 -19.96 36.90 -11.95
N MET A 770 -19.41 36.76 -10.73
CA MET A 770 -19.94 37.42 -9.53
C MET A 770 -19.37 38.81 -9.34
N LEU A 771 -18.09 38.99 -9.61
CA LEU A 771 -17.38 40.24 -9.40
C LEU A 771 -16.41 40.51 -10.53
N THR A 772 -16.52 41.73 -11.05
CA THR A 772 -15.69 42.21 -12.18
C THR A 772 -14.19 42.27 -11.84
N THR A 773 -13.41 42.44 -12.89
CA THR A 773 -11.96 42.51 -12.81
C THR A 773 -11.46 43.52 -11.76
N THR A 774 -10.50 43.07 -10.94
CA THR A 774 -9.78 43.95 -10.01
C THR A 774 -8.85 44.87 -10.79
N THR A 775 -8.50 46.01 -10.18
CA THR A 775 -7.49 46.91 -10.72
C THR A 775 -6.13 46.21 -10.71
N ALA A 776 -5.35 46.25 -11.77
CA ALA A 776 -4.00 45.74 -11.86
C ALA A 776 -3.07 46.35 -10.78
N LEU A 777 -2.09 45.57 -10.30
CA LEU A 777 -1.12 45.98 -9.30
C LEU A 777 -0.01 46.87 -9.84
N GLY A 778 0.26 46.75 -11.13
CA GLY A 778 1.30 47.50 -11.84
C GLY A 778 1.11 47.45 -13.34
N ALA A 779 2.15 47.79 -14.09
CA ALA A 779 2.15 47.76 -15.55
C ALA A 779 3.45 47.13 -16.12
N THR A 780 4.23 46.43 -15.29
CA THR A 780 5.48 45.80 -15.66
C THR A 780 5.23 44.40 -16.22
N SER A 781 5.53 44.20 -17.50
CA SER A 781 5.45 42.85 -18.08
C SER A 781 6.56 41.96 -17.49
N HIS A 782 6.26 40.67 -17.35
CA HIS A 782 7.22 39.67 -16.91
C HIS A 782 7.12 38.40 -17.77
N GLN A 783 8.24 37.67 -17.86
CA GLN A 783 8.33 36.52 -18.76
C GLN A 783 7.88 35.19 -18.10
N THR A 784 7.43 35.25 -16.87
CA THR A 784 6.96 34.05 -16.16
C THR A 784 5.51 33.68 -16.49
N PHE A 785 4.75 34.61 -17.05
CA PHE A 785 3.34 34.44 -17.41
C PHE A 785 2.51 33.79 -16.32
N THR A 786 2.68 34.24 -15.08
CA THR A 786 2.00 33.67 -13.91
C THR A 786 1.60 34.74 -12.90
N VAL A 787 0.48 34.52 -12.25
CA VAL A 787 0.11 35.10 -10.96
C VAL A 787 -0.18 33.96 -9.99
N ASP A 788 -0.11 34.22 -8.67
CA ASP A 788 -0.37 33.21 -7.66
C ASP A 788 -1.32 33.72 -6.60
N PHE A 789 -2.14 32.84 -6.05
CA PHE A 789 -3.13 33.15 -5.04
C PHE A 789 -2.89 32.33 -3.78
N ALA A 790 -3.08 32.98 -2.62
CA ALA A 790 -3.26 32.31 -1.35
C ALA A 790 -4.67 32.66 -0.80
N VAL A 791 -5.30 31.71 -0.17
CA VAL A 791 -6.66 31.88 0.37
C VAL A 791 -6.71 31.40 1.80
N ASN A 792 -7.46 32.14 2.64
CA ASN A 792 -7.74 31.76 4.01
C ASN A 792 -9.22 32.02 4.29
N VAL A 793 -10.00 31.00 4.57
CA VAL A 793 -11.43 31.07 4.84
C VAL A 793 -11.68 31.10 6.34
N GLN A 794 -12.52 32.01 6.82
CA GLN A 794 -12.89 32.18 8.22
C GLN A 794 -14.39 32.49 8.33
N GLY A 795 -15.21 31.49 8.63
CA GLY A 795 -16.68 31.66 8.66
C GLY A 795 -17.21 32.10 7.29
N ASN A 796 -17.96 33.21 7.26
CA ASN A 796 -18.53 33.78 6.04
C ASN A 796 -17.55 34.71 5.28
N ASP A 797 -16.28 34.75 5.67
CA ASP A 797 -15.26 35.56 5.05
C ASP A 797 -14.14 34.70 4.40
N ALA A 798 -13.69 35.10 3.23
CA ALA A 798 -12.47 34.58 2.63
C ALA A 798 -11.47 35.72 2.40
N TYR A 799 -10.24 35.52 2.90
CA TYR A 799 -9.15 36.45 2.68
C TYR A 799 -8.30 35.92 1.53
N VAL A 800 -8.25 36.66 0.44
CA VAL A 800 -7.55 36.32 -0.79
C VAL A 800 -6.33 37.20 -0.93
N TYR A 801 -5.18 36.62 -1.11
CA TYR A 801 -3.92 37.30 -1.35
C TYR A 801 -3.42 36.97 -2.75
N LEU A 802 -3.19 38.01 -3.55
CA LEU A 802 -2.70 37.90 -4.93
C LEU A 802 -1.26 38.34 -5.00
N LEU A 803 -0.42 37.54 -5.64
CA LEU A 803 0.95 37.87 -6.05
C LEU A 803 1.01 37.99 -7.57
N ALA A 804 1.40 39.13 -8.08
CA ALA A 804 1.80 39.34 -9.47
C ALA A 804 3.30 39.67 -9.52
N PRO A 805 4.15 38.76 -10.04
CA PRO A 805 5.59 38.97 -10.12
C PRO A 805 5.93 40.31 -10.73
N ASN A 806 6.91 41.02 -10.13
CA ASN A 806 7.36 42.32 -10.57
C ASN A 806 6.33 43.49 -10.51
N ASN A 807 5.08 43.22 -10.11
CA ASN A 807 4.00 44.20 -10.01
C ASN A 807 3.57 44.48 -8.57
N GLY A 808 3.45 43.47 -7.73
CA GLY A 808 3.11 43.67 -6.33
C GLY A 808 2.30 42.53 -5.70
N ILE A 809 1.78 42.83 -4.52
CA ILE A 809 0.88 41.96 -3.73
C ILE A 809 -0.32 42.77 -3.27
N ALA A 810 -1.51 42.15 -3.31
CA ALA A 810 -2.72 42.76 -2.73
C ALA A 810 -3.49 41.73 -1.89
N ALA A 811 -4.24 42.22 -0.94
CA ALA A 811 -5.18 41.44 -0.13
C ALA A 811 -6.61 41.94 -0.32
N TYR A 812 -7.50 40.97 -0.46
CA TYR A 812 -8.94 41.22 -0.59
C TYR A 812 -9.67 40.40 0.45
N LYS A 813 -10.73 40.98 0.98
CA LYS A 813 -11.71 40.28 1.80
C LYS A 813 -12.97 40.04 0.98
N TYR A 814 -13.35 38.82 0.84
CA TYR A 814 -14.67 38.41 0.36
C TYR A 814 -15.56 38.15 1.56
N THR A 815 -16.79 38.65 1.54
CA THR A 815 -17.80 38.39 2.58
C THR A 815 -19.04 37.87 1.89
N PHE A 816 -19.52 36.73 2.33
CA PHE A 816 -20.82 36.20 1.94
C PHE A 816 -21.86 36.70 2.98
N THR A 817 -22.86 37.43 2.50
CA THR A 817 -23.96 37.93 3.33
C THR A 817 -25.20 37.11 3.00
N PRO A 818 -25.67 36.22 3.90
CA PRO A 818 -26.91 35.49 3.69
C PRO A 818 -28.08 36.45 3.47
N SER A 819 -28.96 36.16 2.51
CA SER A 819 -30.22 36.87 2.35
C SER A 819 -31.03 36.73 3.64
N GLN A 820 -31.49 37.83 4.18
CA GLN A 820 -32.43 37.80 5.31
C GLN A 820 -33.72 37.13 4.80
N GLY A 821 -33.96 35.90 5.20
CA GLY A 821 -35.24 35.22 4.98
C GLY A 821 -36.38 36.13 5.46
N THR A 822 -37.48 36.21 4.72
CA THR A 822 -38.66 36.92 5.17
C THR A 822 -39.04 36.37 6.55
N ALA A 823 -39.54 37.23 7.45
CA ALA A 823 -39.81 36.90 8.87
C ALA A 823 -40.70 35.65 9.09
N LEU A 824 -41.16 34.99 8.06
CA LEU A 824 -41.86 33.71 8.06
C LEU A 824 -40.90 32.49 8.09
N GLU A 825 -39.63 32.58 7.62
CA GLU A 825 -38.68 31.49 7.65
C GLU A 825 -37.81 31.45 8.90
N GLN A 826 -37.71 32.54 9.66
CA GLN A 826 -36.95 32.57 10.93
C GLN A 826 -37.65 31.90 12.11
N ASN A 827 -38.88 31.40 11.97
CA ASN A 827 -39.61 30.75 13.06
C ASN A 827 -39.66 29.22 12.98
N GLU A 828 -38.92 28.59 12.08
CA GLU A 828 -38.73 27.13 12.07
C GLU A 828 -37.32 26.69 12.52
N GLN A 829 -36.79 27.23 13.61
CA GLN A 829 -36.01 26.40 14.50
C GLN A 829 -36.99 25.47 15.21
N LEU A 830 -37.37 24.40 14.53
CA LEU A 830 -38.09 23.29 15.13
C LEU A 830 -37.27 22.78 16.33
N GLU A 831 -37.71 23.14 17.54
CA GLU A 831 -37.18 22.49 18.75
C GLU A 831 -37.25 20.98 18.48
N ARG A 832 -36.11 20.29 18.62
CA ARG A 832 -36.07 18.83 18.47
C ARG A 832 -37.11 18.24 19.40
N PRO A 833 -38.02 17.36 18.90
CA PRO A 833 -39.05 16.78 19.73
C PRO A 833 -38.44 16.14 20.98
N SER A 834 -38.78 16.61 22.15
CA SER A 834 -38.36 15.91 23.37
C SER A 834 -39.27 14.72 23.60
N LYS A 835 -38.70 13.59 23.96
CA LYS A 835 -39.41 12.34 24.23
C LYS A 835 -39.22 11.95 25.68
N GLN A 836 -40.33 11.74 26.39
CA GLN A 836 -40.33 11.33 27.79
C GLN A 836 -41.21 10.07 27.96
N LEU A 837 -40.65 9.04 28.55
CA LEU A 837 -41.41 7.83 28.92
C LEU A 837 -42.05 8.08 30.29
N THR A 838 -43.37 8.03 30.36
CA THR A 838 -44.15 8.13 31.60
C THR A 838 -44.82 6.80 31.93
N PRO A 839 -45.38 6.60 33.15
CA PRO A 839 -46.10 5.39 33.47
C PRO A 839 -47.30 5.09 32.53
N ASP A 840 -47.85 6.13 31.89
CA ASP A 840 -49.01 6.04 30.98
C ASP A 840 -48.59 5.95 29.49
N GLY A 841 -47.32 5.91 29.19
CA GLY A 841 -46.79 5.73 27.84
C GLY A 841 -45.77 6.82 27.41
N LEU A 842 -45.36 6.74 26.12
CA LEU A 842 -44.41 7.67 25.52
C LEU A 842 -45.09 9.00 25.18
N ILE A 843 -44.57 10.09 25.72
CA ILE A 843 -45.01 11.48 25.47
C ILE A 843 -43.98 12.17 24.57
N ILE A 844 -44.41 12.84 23.52
CA ILE A 844 -43.58 13.62 22.59
C ILE A 844 -43.99 15.08 22.67
N THR A 845 -43.06 15.97 23.02
CA THR A 845 -43.30 17.42 23.05
C THR A 845 -42.61 18.05 21.83
N VAL A 846 -43.38 18.79 21.04
CA VAL A 846 -42.92 19.54 19.86
C VAL A 846 -43.51 20.95 19.95
N ASN A 847 -42.65 21.95 19.82
CA ASN A 847 -43.05 23.37 19.85
C ASN A 847 -43.97 23.73 21.05
N GLY A 848 -43.64 23.22 22.22
CA GLY A 848 -44.41 23.47 23.45
C GLY A 848 -45.73 22.68 23.58
N HIS A 849 -46.08 21.87 22.58
CA HIS A 849 -47.28 21.00 22.58
C HIS A 849 -46.89 19.57 22.87
N THR A 850 -47.65 18.89 23.70
CA THR A 850 -47.36 17.50 24.14
C THR A 850 -48.36 16.55 23.51
N TYR A 851 -47.89 15.45 23.00
CA TYR A 851 -48.65 14.42 22.27
C TYR A 851 -48.39 13.03 22.83
N THR A 852 -49.36 12.13 22.71
CA THR A 852 -49.14 10.71 22.92
C THR A 852 -48.35 10.13 21.75
N ALA A 853 -47.82 8.92 21.91
CA ALA A 853 -47.15 8.16 20.83
C ALA A 853 -48.07 7.90 19.60
N THR A 854 -49.39 8.01 19.75
CA THR A 854 -50.39 7.89 18.69
C THR A 854 -50.76 9.24 18.05
N GLY A 855 -50.12 10.33 18.46
CA GLY A 855 -50.34 11.66 17.90
C GLY A 855 -51.50 12.44 18.50
N ILE A 856 -52.09 12.01 19.64
CA ILE A 856 -53.15 12.73 20.32
C ILE A 856 -52.53 13.79 21.22
N GLN A 857 -52.90 15.05 21.03
CA GLN A 857 -52.40 16.17 21.85
C GLN A 857 -52.98 16.05 23.27
N ILE A 858 -52.10 16.14 24.24
CA ILE A 858 -52.43 16.15 25.67
C ILE A 858 -52.46 17.62 26.11
N LYS A 859 -53.52 18.00 26.79
CA LYS A 859 -53.64 19.38 27.28
C LYS A 859 -52.66 19.73 28.38
#